data_3a4c3d1db1969ec81b056d7fdaa6f646
#
_entry.id   3a4c3d1db1969ec81b056d7fdaa6f646
#
_cell.length_a   1.000
_cell.length_b   1.000
_cell.length_c   1.000
_cell.angle_alpha   90.00
_cell.angle_beta   90.00
_cell.angle_gamma   90.00
#
_symmetry.space_group_name_H-M   'P 1'
#
loop_
_entity.id
_entity.type
_entity.pdbx_description
1 polymer ?
#
loop_
_entity_poly.entity_id
_entity_poly.type
_entity_poly.pdbx_seq_one_letter_code
_entity_poly.pdbx_strand_id
1 'polypeptide(L)'
;MTFFKELSYIYNKVYASFLYLCMKIDVFYIHNRNKKMNVITKTVSLPDGRTISIETGKLAKQADGAVMLRMNNTVLLATVCGAKDAVPGTDFMPLQVEYREKYSAAGRFPGGFTKREGKANDDEILTCRLVDRALRPLFPSDYHAEVYVNVILYSADGADMPDALAGFAASAALSCSDIPFDGPISEVRVARINGEYVINPTFAQLEKADMDLMVGATEENIMMVEGEMKEVSEQDLLGALKAAHEAIKPMCQLQKELAKELGTDVKREYCHEVNDEELREQVKAACYQPAYDVTKQALEKHARAEAFEKIREDFKLEYAAAHTELTDDELAEKNALVDRYYHDVEKDAMRRCILDEGIRLDGRKTTDIRPIWCEVSPLPMPHGSAIFTRGETQSLSTTTLGTKLDEKMVDNVLDKSYMRFLLHYNFPPFSTGEAKAQRGIGRREIGHGHLAWRGLKGQIPADYPYTVRVVSDILESNGSSSMATVCAGCLSLMDAGVPIKAPVSGIAMGLIKNPGEDKYAVLSDILGDEDHLGDMDFKTTGTPNGLTATQMDIKCDGLSYEILEQALMQAKAGREHILGEMMKTLSEPRAELKPHVPRIEQLIIPKEFIGAVIGPGGKIIQGMQEDTGAVITIDEEDGVGKVQVSGSSKAVIDAAMSKIKAIVAVPEIGEVYEGTVRSVMPYGCFVEFMPGKDGLLHISEIDWKRLETVEEAGIKEGDKLQVKLLEIDPKTGKFKLSRRVLIEKPEGYVERERRPRPERPERPMRGERPMRGERGERGERRPRPHFGHNDNAENNEGAE
;
A
#
# COMPACT_ATOMS: atom_id res chain seq x y z
N MET A 1 77.41 22.30 -27.71
CA MET A 1 76.49 22.39 -28.87
C MET A 1 75.51 21.24 -28.99
N THR A 2 75.89 20.01 -28.61
CA THR A 2 75.03 18.79 -28.65
C THR A 2 73.83 18.84 -27.66
N PHE A 3 74.05 19.32 -26.43
CA PHE A 3 73.02 19.39 -25.36
C PHE A 3 71.89 20.37 -25.70
N PHE A 4 72.14 21.47 -26.35
CA PHE A 4 71.11 22.42 -26.82
C PHE A 4 70.26 21.86 -27.97
N LYS A 5 70.81 20.98 -28.78
CA LYS A 5 70.02 20.33 -29.86
C LYS A 5 69.09 19.27 -29.33
N GLU A 6 69.49 18.52 -28.31
CA GLU A 6 68.60 17.51 -27.63
C GLU A 6 67.49 18.16 -26.85
N LEU A 7 67.74 19.26 -26.11
CA LEU A 7 66.69 20.02 -25.42
C LEU A 7 65.74 20.64 -26.40
N SER A 8 66.13 21.17 -27.53
CA SER A 8 65.30 21.71 -28.60
C SER A 8 64.45 20.62 -29.25
N TYR A 9 64.98 19.42 -29.42
CA TYR A 9 64.26 18.29 -29.96
C TYR A 9 63.18 17.78 -28.98
N ILE A 10 63.48 17.66 -27.69
CA ILE A 10 62.50 17.27 -26.65
C ILE A 10 61.45 18.34 -26.53
N TYR A 11 61.80 19.61 -26.50
CA TYR A 11 60.84 20.72 -26.44
C TYR A 11 59.86 20.72 -27.64
N ASN A 12 60.33 20.52 -28.84
CA ASN A 12 59.52 20.44 -30.04
C ASN A 12 58.60 19.21 -30.05
N LYS A 13 59.01 18.08 -29.50
CA LYS A 13 58.26 16.86 -29.41
C LYS A 13 57.15 16.99 -28.35
N VAL A 14 57.42 17.59 -27.21
CA VAL A 14 56.44 17.88 -26.17
C VAL A 14 55.43 18.93 -26.64
N TYR A 15 55.90 19.98 -27.35
CA TYR A 15 55.03 21.01 -27.89
C TYR A 15 54.12 20.48 -29.01
N ALA A 16 54.65 19.62 -29.88
CA ALA A 16 53.84 18.94 -30.91
C ALA A 16 52.81 17.98 -30.31
N SER A 17 53.15 17.24 -29.22
CA SER A 17 52.22 16.38 -28.50
C SER A 17 51.15 17.19 -27.78
N PHE A 18 51.49 18.33 -27.21
CA PHE A 18 50.56 19.25 -26.57
C PHE A 18 49.59 19.89 -27.57
N LEU A 19 50.11 20.34 -28.73
CA LEU A 19 49.28 20.84 -29.83
C LEU A 19 48.35 19.78 -30.39
N TYR A 20 48.76 18.54 -30.54
CA TYR A 20 47.97 17.42 -30.98
C TYR A 20 46.87 17.08 -29.97
N LEU A 21 47.17 17.16 -28.67
CA LEU A 21 46.19 16.97 -27.58
C LEU A 21 45.17 18.12 -27.56
N CYS A 22 45.64 19.39 -27.72
CA CYS A 22 44.75 20.54 -27.83
C CYS A 22 43.82 20.45 -29.06
N MET A 23 44.37 20.05 -30.22
CA MET A 23 43.56 19.83 -31.42
C MET A 23 42.54 18.69 -31.25
N LYS A 24 42.93 17.60 -30.57
CA LYS A 24 41.94 16.54 -30.22
C LYS A 24 40.87 17.03 -29.25
N ILE A 25 41.23 17.84 -28.27
CA ILE A 25 40.29 18.44 -27.34
C ILE A 25 39.37 19.43 -28.07
N ASP A 26 39.89 20.27 -28.96
CA ASP A 26 39.07 21.20 -29.75
C ASP A 26 38.15 20.48 -30.75
N VAL A 27 38.64 19.42 -31.41
CA VAL A 27 37.81 18.59 -32.28
C VAL A 27 36.70 17.86 -31.47
N PHE A 28 37.03 17.38 -30.28
CA PHE A 28 36.06 16.78 -29.38
C PHE A 28 35.04 17.81 -28.87
N TYR A 29 35.47 19.02 -28.51
CA TYR A 29 34.59 20.12 -28.11
C TYR A 29 33.73 20.67 -29.27
N ILE A 30 34.27 20.75 -30.48
CA ILE A 30 33.54 21.19 -31.67
C ILE A 30 32.55 20.10 -32.13
N HIS A 31 32.90 18.83 -32.02
CA HIS A 31 32.03 17.72 -32.34
C HIS A 31 30.81 17.64 -31.36
N ASN A 32 31.06 17.94 -30.10
CA ASN A 32 29.98 18.00 -29.10
C ASN A 32 29.15 19.32 -29.17
N ARG A 33 29.67 20.42 -29.68
CA ARG A 33 28.91 21.68 -29.82
C ARG A 33 27.93 21.69 -30.99
N ASN A 34 28.11 20.82 -31.97
CA ASN A 34 27.29 20.76 -33.20
C ASN A 34 26.31 19.56 -33.23
N LYS A 35 26.14 18.82 -32.13
CA LYS A 35 25.03 17.86 -32.04
C LYS A 35 23.73 18.67 -32.14
N LYS A 36 23.15 18.80 -33.35
CA LYS A 36 21.75 19.16 -33.55
C LYS A 36 20.92 18.31 -32.57
N MET A 37 19.94 18.93 -31.91
CA MET A 37 18.98 18.17 -31.11
C MET A 37 18.35 17.13 -32.04
N ASN A 38 18.76 15.88 -31.91
CA ASN A 38 18.15 14.78 -32.65
C ASN A 38 17.05 14.23 -31.74
N VAL A 39 15.90 14.89 -31.79
CA VAL A 39 14.73 14.46 -31.00
C VAL A 39 14.03 13.38 -31.81
N ILE A 40 13.95 12.21 -31.25
CA ILE A 40 13.25 11.06 -31.81
C ILE A 40 12.01 10.81 -30.98
N THR A 41 10.86 10.65 -31.62
CA THR A 41 9.59 10.32 -30.98
C THR A 41 9.02 9.06 -31.63
N LYS A 42 8.71 8.06 -30.81
CA LYS A 42 8.02 6.85 -31.21
C LYS A 42 6.70 6.73 -30.47
N THR A 43 5.71 6.05 -31.05
CA THR A 43 4.39 5.89 -30.46
C THR A 43 3.90 4.47 -30.64
N VAL A 44 3.30 3.91 -29.60
CA VAL A 44 2.63 2.61 -29.60
C VAL A 44 1.16 2.80 -29.21
N SER A 45 0.26 2.02 -29.80
CA SER A 45 -1.16 2.03 -29.47
C SER A 45 -1.51 0.89 -28.54
N LEU A 46 -2.31 1.17 -27.54
CA LEU A 46 -2.95 0.18 -26.66
C LEU A 46 -4.15 -0.47 -27.39
N PRO A 47 -4.62 -1.64 -26.92
CA PRO A 47 -5.76 -2.34 -27.52
C PRO A 47 -7.05 -1.50 -27.60
N ASP A 48 -7.24 -0.56 -26.72
CA ASP A 48 -8.40 0.36 -26.66
C ASP A 48 -8.23 1.64 -27.52
N GLY A 49 -7.11 1.77 -28.23
CA GLY A 49 -6.81 2.90 -29.12
C GLY A 49 -6.11 4.08 -28.44
N ARG A 50 -5.91 4.08 -27.10
CA ARG A 50 -5.03 5.04 -26.45
C ARG A 50 -3.60 4.83 -26.92
N THR A 51 -2.80 5.90 -26.87
CA THR A 51 -1.42 5.87 -27.35
C THR A 51 -0.43 6.26 -26.26
N ILE A 52 0.72 5.59 -26.25
CA ILE A 52 1.87 5.94 -25.44
C ILE A 52 2.97 6.42 -26.37
N SER A 53 3.55 7.60 -26.09
CA SER A 53 4.66 8.16 -26.86
C SER A 53 5.94 8.20 -25.99
N ILE A 54 7.07 7.90 -26.63
CA ILE A 54 8.41 8.02 -26.06
C ILE A 54 9.20 9.05 -26.86
N GLU A 55 9.73 10.06 -26.19
CA GLU A 55 10.59 11.09 -26.76
C GLU A 55 11.99 11.00 -26.13
N THR A 56 13.05 10.97 -26.93
CA THR A 56 14.45 11.00 -26.45
C THR A 56 15.27 12.06 -27.15
N GLY A 57 16.48 12.33 -26.65
CA GLY A 57 17.46 13.27 -27.27
C GLY A 57 17.22 14.74 -26.93
N LYS A 58 16.19 15.09 -26.14
CA LYS A 58 15.83 16.45 -25.77
C LYS A 58 16.29 16.83 -24.35
N LEU A 59 15.99 15.99 -23.38
CA LEU A 59 16.19 16.25 -21.95
C LEU A 59 17.30 15.35 -21.37
N ALA A 60 17.81 15.71 -20.20
CA ALA A 60 18.74 14.93 -19.38
C ALA A 60 19.95 14.37 -20.15
N LYS A 61 20.59 15.15 -21.00
CA LYS A 61 21.65 14.74 -21.94
C LYS A 61 22.97 14.30 -21.27
N GLN A 62 23.08 14.38 -19.95
CA GLN A 62 24.24 13.90 -19.20
C GLN A 62 24.06 12.48 -18.68
N ALA A 63 22.82 11.98 -18.68
CA ALA A 63 22.54 10.58 -18.42
C ALA A 63 22.97 9.73 -19.63
N ASP A 64 23.31 8.47 -19.39
CA ASP A 64 23.65 7.51 -20.46
C ASP A 64 22.42 7.24 -21.35
N GLY A 65 21.22 7.16 -20.75
CA GLY A 65 19.97 7.10 -21.46
C GLY A 65 18.91 7.97 -20.77
N ALA A 66 18.03 8.59 -21.57
CA ALA A 66 16.93 9.40 -21.05
C ALA A 66 15.74 9.41 -22.00
N VAL A 67 14.54 9.19 -21.47
CA VAL A 67 13.29 9.24 -22.21
C VAL A 67 12.21 10.01 -21.48
N MET A 68 11.39 10.74 -22.24
CA MET A 68 10.12 11.29 -21.78
C MET A 68 9.02 10.40 -22.31
N LEU A 69 8.33 9.70 -21.42
CA LEU A 69 7.18 8.86 -21.75
C LEU A 69 5.89 9.62 -21.45
N ARG A 70 4.94 9.56 -22.37
CA ARG A 70 3.65 10.25 -22.23
C ARG A 70 2.50 9.36 -22.63
N MET A 71 1.49 9.28 -21.77
CA MET A 71 0.14 8.77 -22.08
C MET A 71 -0.88 9.80 -21.63
N ASN A 72 -1.65 10.37 -22.56
CA ASN A 72 -2.58 11.47 -22.27
C ASN A 72 -1.89 12.65 -21.55
N ASN A 73 -2.33 12.99 -20.33
CA ASN A 73 -1.75 14.03 -19.48
C ASN A 73 -0.72 13.50 -18.47
N THR A 74 -0.53 12.18 -18.44
CA THR A 74 0.49 11.54 -17.59
C THR A 74 1.83 11.54 -18.31
N VAL A 75 2.86 12.15 -17.69
CA VAL A 75 4.19 12.31 -18.25
C VAL A 75 5.26 11.91 -17.23
N LEU A 76 6.08 10.95 -17.61
CA LEU A 76 7.22 10.45 -16.86
C LEU A 76 8.53 10.82 -17.56
N LEU A 77 9.54 11.21 -16.81
CA LEU A 77 10.94 11.26 -17.26
C LEU A 77 11.68 10.09 -16.62
N ALA A 78 12.20 9.20 -17.44
CA ALA A 78 13.13 8.15 -17.01
C ALA A 78 14.54 8.47 -17.45
N THR A 79 15.51 8.25 -16.57
CA THR A 79 16.95 8.42 -16.84
C THR A 79 17.70 7.22 -16.29
N VAL A 80 18.80 6.86 -16.95
CA VAL A 80 19.71 5.82 -16.49
C VAL A 80 21.13 6.32 -16.55
N CYS A 81 21.90 6.01 -15.50
CA CYS A 81 23.34 6.23 -15.44
C CYS A 81 24.02 4.95 -14.95
N GLY A 82 25.08 4.51 -15.63
CA GLY A 82 25.88 3.38 -15.22
C GLY A 82 27.32 3.81 -14.93
N ALA A 83 27.91 3.27 -13.86
CA ALA A 83 29.33 3.39 -13.63
C ALA A 83 30.10 2.77 -14.83
N LYS A 84 31.31 3.25 -15.10
CA LYS A 84 32.12 2.74 -16.20
C LYS A 84 32.74 1.39 -15.89
N ASP A 85 33.13 1.22 -14.63
CA ASP A 85 33.80 0.04 -14.14
C ASP A 85 33.13 -0.43 -12.82
N ALA A 86 33.27 -1.70 -12.52
CA ALA A 86 32.84 -2.26 -11.22
C ALA A 86 33.78 -1.81 -10.09
N VAL A 87 33.26 -1.68 -8.90
CA VAL A 87 34.08 -1.50 -7.70
C VAL A 87 34.87 -2.82 -7.45
N PRO A 88 36.18 -2.78 -7.24
CA PRO A 88 36.94 -4.00 -6.98
C PRO A 88 36.37 -4.85 -5.84
N GLY A 89 36.22 -6.14 -6.08
CA GLY A 89 35.63 -7.08 -5.11
C GLY A 89 34.09 -7.13 -5.07
N THR A 90 33.40 -6.45 -5.99
CA THR A 90 31.94 -6.60 -6.16
C THR A 90 31.66 -7.82 -7.02
N ASP A 91 30.86 -8.73 -6.53
CA ASP A 91 30.45 -10.00 -7.15
C ASP A 91 28.97 -10.03 -7.59
N PHE A 92 28.30 -8.89 -7.57
CA PHE A 92 26.91 -8.72 -7.97
C PHE A 92 26.71 -7.40 -8.70
N MET A 93 25.58 -7.25 -9.40
CA MET A 93 25.19 -6.00 -10.07
C MET A 93 24.43 -5.09 -9.11
N PRO A 94 25.00 -3.93 -8.69
CA PRO A 94 24.33 -2.96 -7.83
C PRO A 94 23.30 -2.13 -8.62
N LEU A 95 22.08 -2.65 -8.81
CA LEU A 95 20.99 -1.91 -9.41
C LEU A 95 20.24 -1.10 -8.35
N GLN A 96 20.10 0.20 -8.59
CA GLN A 96 19.26 1.07 -7.80
C GLN A 96 18.17 1.69 -8.67
N VAL A 97 16.91 1.42 -8.32
CA VAL A 97 15.74 2.00 -8.97
C VAL A 97 15.09 2.98 -8.02
N GLU A 98 14.83 4.20 -8.50
CA GLU A 98 14.06 5.24 -7.82
C GLU A 98 12.85 5.62 -8.68
N TYR A 99 11.68 5.61 -8.06
CA TYR A 99 10.44 6.15 -8.62
C TYR A 99 9.94 7.26 -7.69
N ARG A 100 9.59 8.40 -8.26
CA ARG A 100 9.16 9.56 -7.48
C ARG A 100 7.99 10.27 -8.14
N GLU A 101 6.99 10.59 -7.33
CA GLU A 101 5.88 11.43 -7.71
C GLU A 101 6.03 12.81 -7.07
N LYS A 102 6.05 13.86 -7.91
CA LYS A 102 6.11 15.23 -7.43
C LYS A 102 4.71 15.81 -7.31
N TYR A 103 4.40 16.44 -6.19
CA TYR A 103 3.11 17.14 -6.00
C TYR A 103 2.86 18.19 -7.07
N SER A 104 3.93 18.81 -7.59
CA SER A 104 3.86 19.76 -8.70
C SER A 104 3.31 19.13 -9.99
N ALA A 105 3.44 17.82 -10.20
CA ALA A 105 2.89 17.12 -11.35
C ALA A 105 1.36 17.20 -11.43
N ALA A 106 0.70 17.25 -10.28
CA ALA A 106 -0.75 17.44 -10.17
C ALA A 106 -1.14 18.88 -9.76
N GLY A 107 -0.22 19.85 -9.84
CA GLY A 107 -0.47 21.24 -9.45
C GLY A 107 -0.76 21.41 -7.95
N ARG A 108 -0.28 20.51 -7.09
CA ARG A 108 -0.53 20.49 -5.64
C ARG A 108 0.72 20.84 -4.84
N PHE A 109 0.51 21.17 -3.56
CA PHE A 109 1.58 21.31 -2.57
C PHE A 109 1.61 20.11 -1.64
N PRO A 110 2.80 19.63 -1.22
CA PRO A 110 2.92 18.63 -0.16
C PRO A 110 2.22 19.07 1.13
N GLY A 111 1.53 18.14 1.80
CA GLY A 111 0.78 18.40 3.04
C GLY A 111 1.66 18.76 4.24
N GLY A 112 2.91 18.26 4.28
CA GLY A 112 3.84 18.43 5.40
C GLY A 112 4.23 19.89 5.68
N PHE A 113 4.81 20.11 6.86
CA PHE A 113 5.20 21.46 7.32
C PHE A 113 6.19 22.16 6.37
N THR A 114 7.19 21.44 5.87
CA THR A 114 8.24 22.00 4.99
C THR A 114 7.73 22.29 3.58
N LYS A 115 6.53 21.84 3.21
CA LYS A 115 5.97 21.96 1.84
C LYS A 115 6.92 21.45 0.77
N ARG A 116 7.67 20.41 1.08
CA ARG A 116 8.63 19.74 0.20
C ARG A 116 8.45 18.22 0.30
N GLU A 117 8.65 17.52 -0.82
CA GLU A 117 8.71 16.07 -0.88
C GLU A 117 9.81 15.54 0.07
N GLY A 118 9.47 14.55 0.87
CA GLY A 118 10.35 13.92 1.83
C GLY A 118 10.94 12.59 1.32
N LYS A 119 10.95 11.61 2.22
CA LYS A 119 11.28 10.21 1.87
C LYS A 119 10.21 9.66 0.94
N ALA A 120 10.56 8.62 0.16
CA ALA A 120 9.60 7.87 -0.63
C ALA A 120 8.47 7.33 0.26
N ASN A 121 7.23 7.43 -0.20
CA ASN A 121 6.10 6.78 0.43
C ASN A 121 6.06 5.28 0.07
N ASP A 122 5.13 4.54 0.68
CA ASP A 122 5.04 3.09 0.47
C ASP A 122 4.76 2.74 -1.00
N ASP A 123 3.89 3.49 -1.70
CA ASP A 123 3.53 3.24 -3.10
C ASP A 123 4.70 3.51 -4.05
N GLU A 124 5.45 4.60 -3.81
CA GLU A 124 6.68 4.88 -4.56
C GLU A 124 7.72 3.75 -4.38
N ILE A 125 7.86 3.23 -3.16
CA ILE A 125 8.77 2.11 -2.85
C ILE A 125 8.30 0.83 -3.55
N LEU A 126 7.00 0.56 -3.55
CA LEU A 126 6.44 -0.61 -4.23
C LEU A 126 6.67 -0.53 -5.74
N THR A 127 6.45 0.62 -6.35
CA THR A 127 6.73 0.85 -7.78
C THR A 127 8.22 0.67 -8.09
N CYS A 128 9.15 1.19 -7.25
CA CYS A 128 10.59 0.92 -7.40
C CYS A 128 10.88 -0.58 -7.42
N ARG A 129 10.23 -1.36 -6.57
CA ARG A 129 10.42 -2.81 -6.46
C ARG A 129 9.90 -3.55 -7.68
N LEU A 130 8.76 -3.14 -8.24
CA LEU A 130 8.20 -3.73 -9.47
C LEU A 130 9.19 -3.55 -10.62
N VAL A 131 9.66 -2.32 -10.83
CA VAL A 131 10.62 -1.99 -11.88
C VAL A 131 11.96 -2.70 -11.69
N ASP A 132 12.52 -2.73 -10.47
CA ASP A 132 13.78 -3.44 -10.15
C ASP A 132 13.68 -4.92 -10.50
N ARG A 133 12.60 -5.60 -10.07
CA ARG A 133 12.37 -7.03 -10.29
C ARG A 133 12.18 -7.38 -11.76
N ALA A 134 11.57 -6.49 -12.54
CA ALA A 134 11.38 -6.68 -13.96
C ALA A 134 12.67 -6.47 -14.77
N LEU A 135 13.55 -5.53 -14.35
CA LEU A 135 14.77 -5.19 -15.07
C LEU A 135 15.97 -6.08 -14.68
N ARG A 136 16.12 -6.37 -13.40
CA ARG A 136 17.30 -7.04 -12.82
C ARG A 136 17.70 -8.34 -13.51
N PRO A 137 16.77 -9.27 -13.84
CA PRO A 137 17.13 -10.54 -14.49
C PRO A 137 17.70 -10.38 -15.90
N LEU A 138 17.57 -9.21 -16.52
CA LEU A 138 18.01 -8.93 -17.89
C LEU A 138 19.39 -8.23 -17.96
N PHE A 139 20.07 -8.07 -16.86
CA PHE A 139 21.48 -7.68 -16.87
C PHE A 139 22.36 -8.94 -16.91
N PRO A 140 23.46 -8.91 -17.70
CA PRO A 140 24.40 -10.03 -17.71
C PRO A 140 24.91 -10.33 -16.30
N SER A 141 25.07 -11.62 -15.96
CA SER A 141 25.49 -12.05 -14.63
C SER A 141 26.90 -11.59 -14.25
N ASP A 142 27.76 -11.39 -15.24
CA ASP A 142 29.14 -10.91 -15.12
C ASP A 142 29.27 -9.37 -15.16
N TYR A 143 28.15 -8.64 -15.23
CA TYR A 143 28.14 -7.17 -15.21
C TYR A 143 27.96 -6.65 -13.79
N HIS A 144 29.01 -6.13 -13.16
CA HIS A 144 29.05 -5.73 -11.76
C HIS A 144 29.14 -4.21 -11.53
N ALA A 145 29.08 -3.39 -12.58
CA ALA A 145 29.07 -1.93 -12.42
C ALA A 145 27.74 -1.43 -11.90
N GLU A 146 27.77 -0.40 -11.04
CA GLU A 146 26.58 0.21 -10.48
C GLU A 146 25.71 0.86 -11.55
N VAL A 147 24.41 0.58 -11.54
CA VAL A 147 23.40 1.16 -12.42
C VAL A 147 22.32 1.85 -11.60
N TYR A 148 22.07 3.11 -11.93
CA TYR A 148 21.05 3.94 -11.29
C TYR A 148 19.96 4.29 -12.30
N VAL A 149 18.75 3.82 -12.05
CA VAL A 149 17.54 4.11 -12.84
C VAL A 149 16.63 5.04 -12.04
N ASN A 150 16.25 6.17 -12.62
CA ASN A 150 15.43 7.16 -11.96
C ASN A 150 14.21 7.49 -12.82
N VAL A 151 13.00 7.28 -12.32
CA VAL A 151 11.73 7.57 -13.00
C VAL A 151 10.97 8.60 -12.18
N ILE A 152 10.64 9.74 -12.79
CA ILE A 152 9.99 10.86 -12.10
C ILE A 152 8.71 11.26 -12.82
N LEU A 153 7.60 11.34 -12.07
CA LEU A 153 6.34 11.89 -12.54
C LEU A 153 6.39 13.42 -12.61
N TYR A 154 6.15 13.99 -13.79
CA TYR A 154 6.16 15.44 -14.04
C TYR A 154 4.79 16.02 -14.42
N SER A 155 3.84 15.18 -14.82
CA SER A 155 2.46 15.61 -15.08
C SER A 155 1.50 14.44 -14.87
N ALA A 156 0.36 14.71 -14.21
CA ALA A 156 -0.75 13.78 -14.08
C ALA A 156 -2.04 14.53 -13.73
N ASP A 157 -3.16 14.09 -14.27
CA ASP A 157 -4.48 14.66 -14.00
C ASP A 157 -5.37 13.76 -13.11
N GLY A 158 -4.83 12.62 -12.66
CA GLY A 158 -5.55 11.66 -11.84
C GLY A 158 -6.47 10.72 -12.63
N ALA A 159 -6.39 10.69 -13.96
CA ALA A 159 -7.13 9.74 -14.77
C ALA A 159 -6.34 8.44 -14.96
N ASP A 160 -5.12 8.52 -15.50
CA ASP A 160 -4.25 7.38 -15.75
C ASP A 160 -3.32 7.12 -14.57
N MET A 161 -2.93 5.86 -14.37
CA MET A 161 -2.05 5.42 -13.29
C MET A 161 -0.59 5.48 -13.75
N PRO A 162 0.27 6.35 -13.17
CA PRO A 162 1.63 6.54 -13.64
C PRO A 162 2.57 5.37 -13.32
N ASP A 163 2.32 4.63 -12.26
CA ASP A 163 3.07 3.44 -11.88
C ASP A 163 3.03 2.33 -12.94
N ALA A 164 1.89 2.18 -13.64
CA ALA A 164 1.72 1.25 -14.75
C ALA A 164 2.61 1.55 -15.98
N LEU A 165 3.24 2.71 -16.01
CA LEU A 165 4.09 3.18 -17.09
C LEU A 165 5.58 3.22 -16.71
N ALA A 166 5.89 3.01 -15.43
CA ALA A 166 7.22 3.22 -14.86
C ALA A 166 8.25 2.22 -15.42
N GLY A 167 7.89 0.93 -15.48
CA GLY A 167 8.76 -0.11 -16.02
C GLY A 167 9.06 0.09 -17.51
N PHE A 168 8.04 0.49 -18.29
CA PHE A 168 8.23 0.80 -19.71
C PHE A 168 9.17 2.01 -19.90
N ALA A 169 9.00 3.08 -19.12
CA ALA A 169 9.85 4.25 -19.18
C ALA A 169 11.31 3.93 -18.79
N ALA A 170 11.51 3.14 -17.74
CA ALA A 170 12.81 2.69 -17.26
C ALA A 170 13.55 1.84 -18.30
N SER A 171 12.87 0.84 -18.87
CA SER A 171 13.42 -0.02 -19.91
C SER A 171 13.74 0.74 -21.19
N ALA A 172 12.89 1.70 -21.58
CA ALA A 172 13.16 2.56 -22.73
C ALA A 172 14.39 3.46 -22.53
N ALA A 173 14.63 3.94 -21.30
CA ALA A 173 15.84 4.68 -20.98
C ALA A 173 17.10 3.79 -21.08
N LEU A 174 17.04 2.54 -20.60
CA LEU A 174 18.10 1.54 -20.77
C LEU A 174 18.36 1.21 -22.24
N SER A 175 17.29 1.05 -23.04
CA SER A 175 17.39 0.80 -24.48
C SER A 175 18.05 1.97 -25.23
N CYS A 176 17.89 3.21 -24.74
CA CYS A 176 18.58 4.39 -25.26
C CYS A 176 20.01 4.58 -24.77
N SER A 177 20.55 3.68 -23.97
CA SER A 177 21.91 3.70 -23.43
C SER A 177 22.78 2.59 -24.02
N ASP A 178 24.08 2.71 -23.87
CA ASP A 178 25.05 1.66 -24.20
C ASP A 178 25.33 0.70 -23.03
N ILE A 179 24.60 0.81 -21.90
CA ILE A 179 24.70 -0.08 -20.74
C ILE A 179 24.30 -1.49 -21.16
N PRO A 180 25.08 -2.54 -20.80
CA PRO A 180 24.73 -3.94 -21.05
C PRO A 180 23.39 -4.30 -20.45
N PHE A 181 22.45 -4.69 -21.30
CA PHE A 181 21.08 -5.00 -20.92
C PHE A 181 20.42 -5.86 -22.00
N ASP A 182 20.01 -7.08 -21.66
CA ASP A 182 19.45 -8.08 -22.59
C ASP A 182 17.92 -7.93 -22.79
N GLY A 183 17.36 -6.78 -22.39
CA GLY A 183 15.99 -6.42 -22.69
C GLY A 183 15.72 -6.09 -24.16
N PRO A 184 14.66 -5.39 -24.45
CA PRO A 184 13.82 -4.63 -23.53
C PRO A 184 12.72 -5.41 -22.86
N ILE A 185 12.20 -4.84 -21.78
CA ILE A 185 10.93 -5.22 -21.16
C ILE A 185 9.90 -4.11 -21.36
N SER A 186 8.64 -4.44 -21.12
CA SER A 186 7.64 -3.45 -20.75
C SER A 186 6.80 -3.96 -19.59
N GLU A 187 6.07 -3.04 -19.00
CA GLU A 187 5.19 -3.28 -17.88
C GLU A 187 3.81 -2.68 -18.20
N VAL A 188 2.78 -3.42 -17.85
CA VAL A 188 1.39 -2.94 -17.95
C VAL A 188 0.61 -3.36 -16.72
N ARG A 189 -0.38 -2.55 -16.37
CA ARG A 189 -1.42 -2.94 -15.42
C ARG A 189 -2.55 -3.62 -16.19
N VAL A 190 -3.03 -4.75 -15.70
CA VAL A 190 -4.22 -5.42 -16.25
C VAL A 190 -5.27 -5.56 -15.16
N ALA A 191 -6.47 -5.07 -15.43
CA ALA A 191 -7.64 -5.25 -14.58
C ALA A 191 -8.64 -6.18 -15.25
N ARG A 192 -9.42 -6.94 -14.44
CA ARG A 192 -10.59 -7.64 -14.92
C ARG A 192 -11.86 -6.92 -14.46
N ILE A 193 -12.71 -6.53 -15.40
CA ILE A 193 -13.94 -5.78 -15.15
C ILE A 193 -15.07 -6.48 -15.87
N ASN A 194 -16.05 -6.99 -15.14
CA ASN A 194 -17.17 -7.76 -15.69
C ASN A 194 -16.71 -8.97 -16.57
N GLY A 195 -15.58 -9.58 -16.22
CA GLY A 195 -15.00 -10.71 -16.94
C GLY A 195 -14.12 -10.35 -18.14
N GLU A 196 -13.97 -9.07 -18.49
CA GLU A 196 -13.11 -8.58 -19.57
C GLU A 196 -11.79 -8.03 -19.04
N TYR A 197 -10.68 -8.24 -19.77
CA TYR A 197 -9.37 -7.72 -19.40
C TYR A 197 -9.14 -6.33 -20.00
N VAL A 198 -8.80 -5.38 -19.15
CA VAL A 198 -8.53 -3.98 -19.51
C VAL A 198 -7.07 -3.67 -19.22
N ILE A 199 -6.34 -3.22 -20.24
CA ILE A 199 -4.92 -2.86 -20.14
C ILE A 199 -4.79 -1.39 -19.73
N ASN A 200 -3.96 -1.11 -18.73
CA ASN A 200 -3.74 0.19 -18.12
C ASN A 200 -5.08 0.90 -17.81
N PRO A 201 -5.92 0.31 -16.92
CA PRO A 201 -7.20 0.89 -16.55
C PRO A 201 -7.00 2.28 -15.95
N THR A 202 -8.01 3.12 -16.04
CA THR A 202 -8.08 4.37 -15.27
C THR A 202 -8.41 4.08 -13.81
N PHE A 203 -8.15 5.02 -12.90
CA PHE A 203 -8.55 4.90 -11.49
C PHE A 203 -10.04 4.56 -11.34
N ALA A 204 -10.93 5.24 -12.08
CA ALA A 204 -12.37 4.98 -12.03
C ALA A 204 -12.79 3.60 -12.57
N GLN A 205 -12.02 3.01 -13.48
CA GLN A 205 -12.22 1.64 -13.96
C GLN A 205 -11.76 0.63 -12.92
N LEU A 206 -10.62 0.89 -12.25
CA LEU A 206 -10.05 -0.01 -11.26
C LEU A 206 -10.95 -0.23 -10.05
N GLU A 207 -11.72 0.77 -9.62
CA GLU A 207 -12.71 0.63 -8.54
C GLU A 207 -13.71 -0.50 -8.78
N LYS A 208 -14.03 -0.78 -10.04
CA LYS A 208 -14.99 -1.81 -10.46
C LYS A 208 -14.35 -3.17 -10.72
N ALA A 209 -13.04 -3.25 -10.68
CA ALA A 209 -12.29 -4.45 -10.99
C ALA A 209 -12.39 -5.49 -9.87
N ASP A 210 -12.37 -6.76 -10.26
CA ASP A 210 -12.19 -7.89 -9.35
C ASP A 210 -10.77 -8.48 -9.41
N MET A 211 -9.93 -7.97 -10.32
CA MET A 211 -8.52 -8.28 -10.45
C MET A 211 -7.76 -7.00 -10.81
N ASP A 212 -6.60 -6.80 -10.18
CA ASP A 212 -5.65 -5.72 -10.44
C ASP A 212 -4.23 -6.30 -10.38
N LEU A 213 -3.56 -6.38 -11.53
CA LEU A 213 -2.24 -6.97 -11.66
C LEU A 213 -1.28 -6.03 -12.39
N MET A 214 -0.05 -5.94 -11.91
CA MET A 214 1.10 -5.43 -12.66
C MET A 214 1.84 -6.62 -13.28
N VAL A 215 2.11 -6.53 -14.57
CA VAL A 215 2.79 -7.58 -15.34
C VAL A 215 3.96 -6.97 -16.10
N GLY A 216 5.16 -7.45 -15.81
CA GLY A 216 6.39 -7.12 -16.55
C GLY A 216 6.79 -8.29 -17.45
N ALA A 217 7.10 -8.01 -18.71
CA ALA A 217 7.45 -9.05 -19.68
C ALA A 217 8.44 -8.53 -20.76
N THR A 218 9.22 -9.44 -21.31
CA THR A 218 9.92 -9.26 -22.59
C THR A 218 8.95 -9.49 -23.76
N GLU A 219 9.43 -9.47 -24.99
CA GLU A 219 8.63 -9.89 -26.14
C GLU A 219 8.24 -11.38 -26.07
N GLU A 220 9.08 -12.20 -25.46
CA GLU A 220 8.96 -13.67 -25.47
C GLU A 220 8.39 -14.21 -24.17
N ASN A 221 8.71 -13.61 -23.02
CA ASN A 221 8.52 -14.21 -21.71
C ASN A 221 7.99 -13.24 -20.64
N ILE A 222 7.11 -13.73 -19.77
CA ILE A 222 6.69 -13.03 -18.55
C ILE A 222 7.83 -13.10 -17.54
N MET A 223 8.19 -11.95 -16.95
CA MET A 223 9.31 -11.80 -16.01
C MET A 223 8.85 -11.51 -14.57
N MET A 224 7.79 -10.74 -14.41
CA MET A 224 7.31 -10.29 -13.10
C MET A 224 5.79 -10.17 -13.11
N VAL A 225 5.15 -10.62 -12.04
CA VAL A 225 3.71 -10.41 -11.78
C VAL A 225 3.54 -10.02 -10.33
N GLU A 226 2.71 -9.03 -10.08
CA GLU A 226 2.27 -8.69 -8.71
C GLU A 226 0.88 -8.07 -8.74
N GLY A 227 0.00 -8.47 -7.82
CA GLY A 227 -1.31 -7.84 -7.71
C GLY A 227 -2.27 -8.53 -6.76
N GLU A 228 -3.53 -8.10 -6.84
CA GLU A 228 -4.61 -8.51 -5.96
C GLU A 228 -5.86 -8.91 -6.73
N MET A 229 -6.67 -9.75 -6.09
CA MET A 229 -7.88 -10.30 -6.71
C MET A 229 -8.99 -10.50 -5.67
N LYS A 230 -10.23 -10.50 -6.12
CA LYS A 230 -11.42 -10.78 -5.30
C LYS A 230 -11.90 -12.21 -5.55
N GLU A 231 -11.14 -13.20 -5.05
CA GLU A 231 -11.45 -14.64 -5.18
C GLU A 231 -11.59 -15.10 -6.64
N VAL A 232 -10.61 -14.72 -7.45
CA VAL A 232 -10.56 -15.02 -8.89
C VAL A 232 -9.96 -16.42 -9.11
N SER A 233 -10.36 -17.11 -10.19
CA SER A 233 -9.81 -18.42 -10.54
C SER A 233 -8.39 -18.36 -11.09
N GLU A 234 -7.66 -19.47 -10.99
CA GLU A 234 -6.32 -19.63 -11.55
C GLU A 234 -6.32 -19.46 -13.09
N GLN A 235 -7.38 -19.90 -13.76
CA GLN A 235 -7.55 -19.73 -15.20
C GLN A 235 -7.75 -18.27 -15.60
N ASP A 236 -8.52 -17.51 -14.84
CA ASP A 236 -8.68 -16.08 -15.09
C ASP A 236 -7.38 -15.33 -14.90
N LEU A 237 -6.57 -15.69 -13.87
CA LEU A 237 -5.24 -15.14 -13.70
C LEU A 237 -4.36 -15.43 -14.93
N LEU A 238 -4.33 -16.67 -15.40
CA LEU A 238 -3.57 -17.06 -16.60
C LEU A 238 -4.06 -16.30 -17.86
N GLY A 239 -5.37 -16.08 -17.97
CA GLY A 239 -5.97 -15.28 -19.04
C GLY A 239 -5.51 -13.82 -19.00
N ALA A 240 -5.44 -13.21 -17.80
CA ALA A 240 -4.95 -11.86 -17.62
C ALA A 240 -3.46 -11.72 -17.99
N LEU A 241 -2.63 -12.71 -17.62
CA LEU A 241 -1.22 -12.75 -17.99
C LEU A 241 -1.02 -12.79 -19.49
N LYS A 242 -1.81 -13.61 -20.21
CA LYS A 242 -1.78 -13.68 -21.68
C LYS A 242 -2.17 -12.33 -22.30
N ALA A 243 -3.25 -11.70 -21.81
CA ALA A 243 -3.69 -10.40 -22.31
C ALA A 243 -2.65 -9.29 -22.08
N ALA A 244 -2.02 -9.28 -20.92
CA ALA A 244 -0.93 -8.35 -20.61
C ALA A 244 0.27 -8.56 -21.53
N HIS A 245 0.71 -9.80 -21.72
CA HIS A 245 1.86 -10.12 -22.56
C HIS A 245 1.65 -9.69 -24.02
N GLU A 246 0.47 -9.96 -24.58
CA GLU A 246 0.14 -9.50 -25.96
C GLU A 246 0.18 -7.96 -26.09
N ALA A 247 -0.20 -7.22 -25.04
CA ALA A 247 -0.11 -5.76 -25.04
C ALA A 247 1.35 -5.26 -24.88
N ILE A 248 2.22 -6.02 -24.22
CA ILE A 248 3.62 -5.68 -23.98
C ILE A 248 4.49 -5.86 -25.24
N LYS A 249 4.24 -6.89 -26.05
CA LYS A 249 5.05 -7.21 -27.25
C LYS A 249 5.32 -6.01 -28.17
N PRO A 250 4.30 -5.23 -28.59
CA PRO A 250 4.53 -4.05 -29.43
C PRO A 250 5.37 -2.97 -28.74
N MET A 251 5.31 -2.86 -27.39
CA MET A 251 6.10 -1.91 -26.63
C MET A 251 7.58 -2.30 -26.60
N CYS A 252 7.89 -3.60 -26.53
CA CYS A 252 9.25 -4.12 -26.64
C CYS A 252 9.82 -3.90 -28.05
N GLN A 253 9.05 -4.18 -29.09
CA GLN A 253 9.44 -3.94 -30.48
C GLN A 253 9.80 -2.47 -30.74
N LEU A 254 8.96 -1.54 -30.25
CA LEU A 254 9.21 -0.11 -30.38
C LEU A 254 10.53 0.31 -29.74
N GLN A 255 10.90 -0.28 -28.60
CA GLN A 255 12.19 -0.01 -27.92
C GLN A 255 13.38 -0.56 -28.72
N LYS A 256 13.26 -1.77 -29.29
CA LYS A 256 14.27 -2.35 -30.18
C LYS A 256 14.50 -1.49 -31.44
N GLU A 257 13.42 -0.96 -32.03
CA GLU A 257 13.51 -0.03 -33.15
C GLU A 257 14.18 1.29 -32.76
N LEU A 258 13.83 1.81 -31.56
CA LEU A 258 14.44 3.05 -31.04
C LEU A 258 15.93 2.88 -30.79
N ALA A 259 16.35 1.78 -30.17
CA ALA A 259 17.77 1.46 -29.94
C ALA A 259 18.57 1.39 -31.25
N LYS A 260 18.04 0.73 -32.29
CA LYS A 260 18.68 0.66 -33.62
C LYS A 260 18.80 2.04 -34.27
N GLU A 261 17.78 2.91 -34.17
CA GLU A 261 17.80 4.24 -34.73
C GLU A 261 18.84 5.14 -34.01
N LEU A 262 19.06 4.92 -32.73
CA LEU A 262 20.07 5.62 -31.92
C LEU A 262 21.48 5.01 -32.06
N GLY A 263 21.60 3.75 -32.52
CA GLY A 263 22.85 2.97 -32.52
C GLY A 263 23.25 2.49 -31.11
N THR A 264 22.31 2.38 -30.21
CA THR A 264 22.51 1.90 -28.82
C THR A 264 22.13 0.42 -28.64
N ASP A 265 21.79 -0.24 -29.74
CA ASP A 265 21.71 -1.71 -29.83
C ASP A 265 23.08 -2.39 -29.69
N VAL A 266 24.17 -1.66 -29.96
CA VAL A 266 25.54 -2.05 -29.64
C VAL A 266 25.86 -1.56 -28.23
N LYS A 267 26.03 -2.50 -27.30
CA LYS A 267 26.33 -2.18 -25.89
C LYS A 267 27.82 -2.03 -25.66
N ARG A 268 28.20 -1.29 -24.59
CA ARG A 268 29.62 -1.09 -24.22
C ARG A 268 30.28 -2.43 -23.88
N GLU A 269 31.56 -2.56 -24.28
CA GLU A 269 32.40 -3.66 -23.83
C GLU A 269 32.81 -3.44 -22.36
N TYR A 270 32.88 -4.52 -21.60
CA TYR A 270 33.30 -4.52 -20.20
C TYR A 270 34.04 -5.81 -19.88
N CYS A 271 34.80 -5.81 -18.79
CA CYS A 271 35.43 -6.99 -18.22
C CYS A 271 35.46 -6.84 -16.71
N HIS A 272 34.40 -7.33 -16.04
CA HIS A 272 34.25 -7.23 -14.59
C HIS A 272 34.61 -8.55 -13.88
N GLU A 273 34.80 -9.61 -14.64
CA GLU A 273 35.25 -10.89 -14.12
C GLU A 273 36.53 -11.35 -14.85
N VAL A 274 37.52 -11.73 -14.06
CA VAL A 274 38.67 -12.50 -14.56
C VAL A 274 38.35 -13.97 -14.27
N ASN A 275 38.35 -14.81 -15.31
CA ASN A 275 38.05 -16.22 -15.19
C ASN A 275 39.34 -17.04 -15.33
N ASP A 276 39.45 -18.13 -14.57
CA ASP A 276 40.45 -19.17 -14.65
C ASP A 276 39.75 -20.51 -14.91
N GLU A 277 39.65 -20.87 -16.19
CA GLU A 277 38.91 -22.05 -16.61
C GLU A 277 39.58 -23.35 -16.12
N GLU A 278 40.89 -23.36 -15.96
CA GLU A 278 41.60 -24.54 -15.42
C GLU A 278 41.24 -24.72 -13.95
N LEU A 279 41.26 -23.67 -13.16
CA LEU A 279 40.79 -23.70 -11.75
C LEU A 279 39.31 -24.07 -11.63
N ARG A 280 38.45 -23.52 -12.52
CA ARG A 280 37.02 -23.86 -12.56
C ARG A 280 36.78 -25.34 -12.74
N GLU A 281 37.48 -25.98 -13.70
CA GLU A 281 37.37 -27.42 -13.92
C GLU A 281 37.93 -28.23 -12.75
N GLN A 282 39.00 -27.75 -12.09
CA GLN A 282 39.53 -28.40 -10.89
C GLN A 282 38.52 -28.37 -9.73
N VAL A 283 37.90 -27.20 -9.46
CA VAL A 283 36.85 -27.04 -8.44
C VAL A 283 35.69 -27.98 -8.74
N LYS A 284 35.21 -27.96 -9.99
CA LYS A 284 34.11 -28.84 -10.40
C LYS A 284 34.44 -30.31 -10.23
N ALA A 285 35.60 -30.75 -10.68
CA ALA A 285 36.00 -32.17 -10.60
C ALA A 285 36.15 -32.65 -9.15
N ALA A 286 36.66 -31.80 -8.26
CA ALA A 286 36.87 -32.16 -6.86
C ALA A 286 35.61 -32.04 -6.00
N CYS A 287 34.81 -30.96 -6.20
CA CYS A 287 33.74 -30.61 -5.27
C CYS A 287 32.35 -31.10 -5.69
N TYR A 288 32.08 -31.37 -6.98
CA TYR A 288 30.74 -31.68 -7.46
C TYR A 288 30.12 -32.90 -6.79
N GLN A 289 30.82 -34.05 -6.78
CA GLN A 289 30.28 -35.27 -6.21
C GLN A 289 30.07 -35.15 -4.68
N PRO A 290 31.02 -34.61 -3.89
CA PRO A 290 30.77 -34.31 -2.48
C PRO A 290 29.57 -33.41 -2.24
N ALA A 291 29.39 -32.32 -3.02
CA ALA A 291 28.24 -31.41 -2.90
C ALA A 291 26.92 -32.13 -3.24
N TYR A 292 26.91 -32.95 -4.29
CA TYR A 292 25.75 -33.75 -4.65
C TYR A 292 25.39 -34.76 -3.55
N ASP A 293 26.37 -35.40 -2.91
CA ASP A 293 26.14 -36.33 -1.80
C ASP A 293 25.62 -35.61 -0.54
N VAL A 294 26.05 -34.35 -0.25
CA VAL A 294 25.49 -33.56 0.83
C VAL A 294 24.03 -33.20 0.55
N THR A 295 23.67 -32.81 -0.69
CA THR A 295 22.29 -32.55 -1.09
C THR A 295 21.36 -33.73 -0.79
N LYS A 296 21.83 -34.95 -1.00
CA LYS A 296 21.03 -36.20 -0.75
C LYS A 296 20.86 -36.55 0.72
N GLN A 297 21.66 -35.97 1.63
CA GLN A 297 21.61 -36.32 3.05
C GLN A 297 20.41 -35.69 3.79
N ALA A 298 19.65 -34.78 3.13
CA ALA A 298 18.49 -34.14 3.74
C ALA A 298 18.79 -33.49 5.11
N LEU A 299 19.93 -32.80 5.20
CA LEU A 299 20.39 -32.16 6.42
C LEU A 299 19.53 -30.92 6.77
N GLU A 300 19.46 -30.65 8.06
CA GLU A 300 18.92 -29.39 8.61
C GLU A 300 19.77 -28.19 8.11
N LYS A 301 19.20 -27.00 8.05
CA LYS A 301 19.78 -25.79 7.42
C LYS A 301 21.22 -25.52 7.82
N HIS A 302 21.52 -25.50 9.14
CA HIS A 302 22.85 -25.16 9.63
C HIS A 302 23.85 -26.29 9.35
N ALA A 303 23.47 -27.53 9.61
CA ALA A 303 24.32 -28.70 9.32
C ALA A 303 24.62 -28.82 7.82
N ARG A 304 23.66 -28.48 6.95
CA ARG A 304 23.85 -28.44 5.49
C ARG A 304 24.82 -27.34 5.08
N ALA A 305 24.65 -26.12 5.60
CA ALA A 305 25.56 -25.00 5.32
C ALA A 305 27.00 -25.33 5.76
N GLU A 306 27.20 -25.89 6.98
CA GLU A 306 28.50 -26.33 7.48
C GLU A 306 29.12 -27.44 6.60
N ALA A 307 28.30 -28.39 6.09
CA ALA A 307 28.80 -29.44 5.22
C ALA A 307 29.26 -28.89 3.86
N PHE A 308 28.53 -27.95 3.25
CA PHE A 308 28.94 -27.29 2.01
C PHE A 308 30.16 -26.40 2.23
N GLU A 309 30.22 -25.63 3.30
CA GLU A 309 31.38 -24.79 3.65
C GLU A 309 32.63 -25.64 3.83
N LYS A 310 32.51 -26.80 4.48
CA LYS A 310 33.63 -27.72 4.68
C LYS A 310 34.22 -28.22 3.35
N ILE A 311 33.38 -28.58 2.37
CA ILE A 311 33.88 -29.04 1.06
C ILE A 311 34.70 -27.92 0.39
N ARG A 312 34.22 -26.70 0.44
CA ARG A 312 34.87 -25.53 -0.11
C ARG A 312 36.22 -25.26 0.57
N GLU A 313 36.24 -25.23 1.89
CA GLU A 313 37.42 -24.94 2.67
C GLU A 313 38.48 -26.08 2.56
N ASP A 314 38.06 -27.37 2.53
CA ASP A 314 38.94 -28.50 2.30
C ASP A 314 39.64 -28.36 0.93
N PHE A 315 38.92 -27.98 -0.14
CA PHE A 315 39.50 -27.71 -1.45
C PHE A 315 40.50 -26.57 -1.42
N LYS A 316 40.19 -25.43 -0.76
CA LYS A 316 41.15 -24.30 -0.64
C LYS A 316 42.42 -24.71 0.06
N LEU A 317 42.35 -25.53 1.11
CA LEU A 317 43.49 -26.04 1.84
C LEU A 317 44.35 -26.98 0.95
N GLU A 318 43.73 -27.86 0.19
CA GLU A 318 44.43 -28.75 -0.75
C GLU A 318 45.11 -27.97 -1.89
N TYR A 319 44.38 -26.96 -2.43
CA TYR A 319 44.91 -26.10 -3.47
C TYR A 319 46.14 -25.31 -2.99
N ALA A 320 46.05 -24.71 -1.81
CA ALA A 320 47.17 -23.97 -1.20
C ALA A 320 48.40 -24.88 -0.92
N ALA A 321 48.15 -26.11 -0.48
CA ALA A 321 49.21 -27.08 -0.24
C ALA A 321 49.91 -27.58 -1.54
N ALA A 322 49.18 -27.58 -2.65
CA ALA A 322 49.73 -27.96 -3.97
C ALA A 322 50.46 -26.80 -4.67
N HIS A 323 50.18 -25.54 -4.30
CA HIS A 323 50.75 -24.35 -4.97
C HIS A 323 51.50 -23.45 -3.97
N THR A 324 52.49 -24.01 -3.34
CA THR A 324 53.36 -23.34 -2.34
C THR A 324 54.22 -22.21 -2.90
N GLU A 325 54.26 -22.06 -4.22
CA GLU A 325 54.94 -20.99 -4.94
C GLU A 325 54.15 -19.70 -4.99
N LEU A 326 52.82 -19.70 -4.75
CA LEU A 326 51.98 -18.50 -4.77
C LEU A 326 52.23 -17.63 -3.54
N THR A 327 52.20 -16.33 -3.74
CA THR A 327 52.17 -15.38 -2.64
C THR A 327 50.81 -15.38 -1.95
N ASP A 328 50.73 -14.82 -0.71
CA ASP A 328 49.47 -14.72 0.03
C ASP A 328 48.39 -13.92 -0.73
N ASP A 329 48.79 -12.86 -1.47
CA ASP A 329 47.88 -12.04 -2.29
C ASP A 329 47.37 -12.84 -3.50
N GLU A 330 48.21 -13.56 -4.22
CA GLU A 330 47.81 -14.42 -5.35
C GLU A 330 46.90 -15.56 -4.88
N LEU A 331 47.21 -16.14 -3.73
CA LEU A 331 46.38 -17.19 -3.14
C LEU A 331 44.99 -16.62 -2.71
N ALA A 332 44.93 -15.41 -2.18
CA ALA A 332 43.65 -14.74 -1.85
C ALA A 332 42.78 -14.50 -3.09
N GLU A 333 43.42 -14.06 -4.23
CA GLU A 333 42.72 -13.91 -5.50
C GLU A 333 42.18 -15.27 -6.02
N LYS A 334 43.00 -16.35 -5.94
CA LYS A 334 42.54 -17.69 -6.32
C LYS A 334 41.43 -18.20 -5.43
N ASN A 335 41.50 -17.97 -4.11
CA ASN A 335 40.43 -18.35 -3.17
C ASN A 335 39.10 -17.63 -3.47
N ALA A 336 39.14 -16.37 -3.88
CA ALA A 336 37.93 -15.65 -4.31
C ALA A 336 37.30 -16.28 -5.57
N LEU A 337 38.16 -16.74 -6.52
CA LEU A 337 37.67 -17.51 -7.68
C LEU A 337 37.09 -18.87 -7.27
N VAL A 338 37.73 -19.57 -6.33
CA VAL A 338 37.21 -20.83 -5.78
C VAL A 338 35.83 -20.61 -5.17
N ASP A 339 35.63 -19.57 -4.39
CA ASP A 339 34.32 -19.27 -3.79
C ASP A 339 33.24 -19.12 -4.86
N ARG A 340 33.52 -18.38 -5.93
CA ARG A 340 32.58 -18.18 -7.04
C ARG A 340 32.29 -19.48 -7.80
N TYR A 341 33.32 -20.23 -8.18
CA TYR A 341 33.16 -21.50 -8.92
C TYR A 341 32.51 -22.59 -8.08
N TYR A 342 32.79 -22.61 -6.78
CA TYR A 342 32.11 -23.53 -5.85
C TYR A 342 30.62 -23.21 -5.71
N HIS A 343 30.23 -21.96 -5.69
CA HIS A 343 28.82 -21.58 -5.70
C HIS A 343 28.07 -22.13 -6.93
N ASP A 344 28.70 -22.07 -8.11
CA ASP A 344 28.15 -22.67 -9.33
C ASP A 344 28.02 -24.21 -9.21
N VAL A 345 29.00 -24.85 -8.60
CA VAL A 345 29.00 -26.29 -8.33
C VAL A 345 27.89 -26.68 -7.37
N GLU A 346 27.71 -25.95 -6.27
CA GLU A 346 26.65 -26.17 -5.31
C GLU A 346 25.28 -26.02 -5.97
N LYS A 347 25.10 -24.96 -6.76
CA LYS A 347 23.87 -24.70 -7.53
C LYS A 347 23.56 -25.85 -8.50
N ASP A 348 24.55 -26.31 -9.27
CA ASP A 348 24.34 -27.40 -10.24
C ASP A 348 24.07 -28.74 -9.52
N ALA A 349 24.77 -29.04 -8.44
CA ALA A 349 24.55 -30.26 -7.64
C ALA A 349 23.11 -30.29 -7.05
N MET A 350 22.64 -29.20 -6.46
CA MET A 350 21.27 -29.08 -5.94
C MET A 350 20.22 -29.26 -7.04
N ARG A 351 20.38 -28.54 -8.16
CA ARG A 351 19.46 -28.57 -9.30
C ARG A 351 19.36 -29.95 -9.91
N ARG A 352 20.51 -30.60 -10.13
CA ARG A 352 20.58 -31.99 -10.67
C ARG A 352 19.94 -32.99 -9.72
N CYS A 353 20.17 -32.92 -8.43
CA CYS A 353 19.53 -33.81 -7.47
C CYS A 353 17.98 -33.72 -7.54
N ILE A 354 17.46 -32.51 -7.57
CA ILE A 354 16.00 -32.29 -7.67
C ILE A 354 15.46 -32.79 -9.00
N LEU A 355 16.13 -32.47 -10.12
CA LEU A 355 15.67 -32.88 -11.45
C LEU A 355 15.78 -34.39 -11.69
N ASP A 356 16.87 -35.03 -11.26
CA ASP A 356 17.17 -36.40 -11.60
C ASP A 356 16.56 -37.42 -10.62
N GLU A 357 16.55 -37.10 -9.33
CA GLU A 357 16.07 -37.98 -8.29
C GLU A 357 14.73 -37.56 -7.66
N GLY A 358 14.30 -36.31 -7.90
CA GLY A 358 13.07 -35.77 -7.30
C GLY A 358 13.18 -35.53 -5.79
N ILE A 359 14.41 -35.43 -5.27
CA ILE A 359 14.71 -35.25 -3.84
C ILE A 359 15.17 -33.78 -3.64
N ARG A 360 14.56 -33.09 -2.69
CA ARG A 360 14.90 -31.71 -2.33
C ARG A 360 15.94 -31.67 -1.21
N LEU A 361 16.49 -30.51 -0.95
CA LEU A 361 17.55 -30.26 0.05
C LEU A 361 17.23 -30.77 1.46
N ASP A 362 15.96 -30.81 1.84
CA ASP A 362 15.45 -31.31 3.12
C ASP A 362 14.80 -32.70 3.02
N GLY A 363 15.00 -33.42 1.91
CA GLY A 363 14.49 -34.77 1.67
C GLY A 363 13.03 -34.84 1.22
N ARG A 364 12.32 -33.73 1.13
CA ARG A 364 10.93 -33.68 0.62
C ARG A 364 10.90 -33.98 -0.88
N LYS A 365 9.72 -34.39 -1.34
CA LYS A 365 9.36 -34.44 -2.76
C LYS A 365 8.93 -33.03 -3.24
N THR A 366 8.81 -32.87 -4.53
CA THR A 366 8.48 -31.57 -5.17
C THR A 366 7.16 -30.97 -4.72
N THR A 367 6.18 -31.79 -4.32
CA THR A 367 4.84 -31.34 -3.87
C THR A 367 4.66 -31.26 -2.36
N ASP A 368 5.64 -31.73 -1.59
CA ASP A 368 5.53 -31.84 -0.14
C ASP A 368 5.64 -30.46 0.52
N ILE A 369 4.85 -30.26 1.57
CA ILE A 369 4.84 -29.05 2.40
C ILE A 369 5.43 -29.41 3.76
N ARG A 370 6.23 -28.51 4.32
CA ARG A 370 6.82 -28.66 5.65
C ARG A 370 5.76 -28.82 6.74
N PRO A 371 6.04 -29.49 7.87
CA PRO A 371 5.12 -29.60 8.99
C PRO A 371 4.63 -28.22 9.45
N ILE A 372 3.31 -28.10 9.70
CA ILE A 372 2.66 -26.86 10.14
C ILE A 372 2.24 -27.00 11.60
N TRP A 373 2.51 -25.97 12.37
CA TRP A 373 2.02 -25.80 13.72
C TRP A 373 1.48 -24.38 13.92
N CYS A 374 0.31 -24.27 14.54
CA CYS A 374 -0.35 -23.01 14.79
C CYS A 374 -0.80 -22.91 16.27
N GLU A 375 -0.78 -21.68 16.79
CA GLU A 375 -1.33 -21.34 18.10
C GLU A 375 -2.08 -20.02 18.02
N VAL A 376 -3.21 -19.92 18.72
CA VAL A 376 -3.98 -18.66 18.83
C VAL A 376 -4.03 -18.21 20.28
N SER A 377 -4.12 -16.90 20.49
CA SER A 377 -4.07 -16.26 21.81
C SER A 377 -2.79 -16.53 22.64
N PRO A 378 -1.57 -16.66 22.02
CA PRO A 378 -0.35 -16.80 22.82
C PRO A 378 -0.05 -15.58 23.68
N LEU A 379 -0.58 -14.41 23.33
CA LEU A 379 -0.37 -13.14 24.04
C LEU A 379 -1.65 -12.66 24.73
N PRO A 380 -1.60 -12.27 26.01
CA PRO A 380 -2.80 -11.92 26.77
C PRO A 380 -3.40 -10.55 26.42
N MET A 381 -2.59 -9.56 26.07
CA MET A 381 -3.04 -8.17 25.91
C MET A 381 -3.46 -7.77 24.46
N PRO A 382 -2.84 -8.28 23.38
CA PRO A 382 -3.35 -8.00 22.04
C PRO A 382 -4.81 -8.44 21.87
N HIS A 383 -5.57 -7.72 21.05
CA HIS A 383 -6.98 -8.03 20.79
C HIS A 383 -7.15 -9.37 20.09
N GLY A 384 -6.24 -9.73 19.18
CA GLY A 384 -6.01 -11.07 18.66
C GLY A 384 -4.52 -11.33 18.53
N SER A 385 -4.11 -12.59 18.61
CA SER A 385 -2.73 -12.98 18.37
C SER A 385 -2.64 -14.43 17.90
N ALA A 386 -1.70 -14.71 17.00
CA ALA A 386 -1.47 -16.05 16.51
C ALA A 386 0.02 -16.28 16.17
N ILE A 387 0.46 -17.51 16.37
CA ILE A 387 1.72 -18.03 15.84
C ILE A 387 1.38 -19.00 14.71
N PHE A 388 2.09 -18.85 13.62
CA PHE A 388 2.09 -19.81 12.52
C PHE A 388 3.53 -20.24 12.26
N THR A 389 3.76 -21.54 12.29
CA THR A 389 5.06 -22.15 12.02
C THR A 389 4.93 -23.15 10.87
N ARG A 390 5.85 -23.08 9.92
CA ARG A 390 5.96 -24.01 8.79
C ARG A 390 7.44 -24.43 8.67
N GLY A 391 7.78 -25.59 9.22
CA GLY A 391 9.17 -26.03 9.38
C GLY A 391 9.96 -24.96 10.15
N GLU A 392 11.01 -24.45 9.54
CA GLU A 392 11.93 -23.43 10.09
C GLU A 392 11.51 -21.99 9.69
N THR A 393 10.22 -21.73 9.54
CA THR A 393 9.69 -20.38 9.27
C THR A 393 8.54 -20.11 10.21
N GLN A 394 8.67 -19.07 11.06
CA GLN A 394 7.72 -18.75 12.11
C GLN A 394 7.34 -17.27 12.09
N SER A 395 6.04 -16.98 12.16
CA SER A 395 5.48 -15.64 12.29
C SER A 395 4.60 -15.55 13.53
N LEU A 396 4.82 -14.52 14.34
CA LEU A 396 3.94 -14.07 15.41
C LEU A 396 3.18 -12.85 14.91
N SER A 397 1.87 -12.99 14.72
CA SER A 397 1.02 -11.87 14.30
C SER A 397 0.09 -11.43 15.43
N THR A 398 -0.08 -10.12 15.57
CA THR A 398 -0.99 -9.49 16.53
C THR A 398 -1.99 -8.60 15.82
N THR A 399 -3.24 -8.63 16.26
CA THR A 399 -4.31 -7.77 15.75
C THR A 399 -4.74 -6.77 16.82
N THR A 400 -4.84 -5.51 16.42
CA THR A 400 -5.39 -4.42 17.23
C THR A 400 -6.62 -3.84 16.52
N LEU A 401 -7.71 -3.67 17.27
CA LEU A 401 -8.94 -3.06 16.81
C LEU A 401 -9.01 -1.63 17.36
N GLY A 402 -9.07 -0.66 16.50
CA GLY A 402 -9.14 0.76 16.80
C GLY A 402 -10.44 1.40 16.39
N THR A 403 -10.55 2.68 16.62
CA THR A 403 -11.67 3.53 16.22
C THR A 403 -11.37 4.19 14.87
N LYS A 404 -12.32 4.98 14.36
CA LYS A 404 -12.10 5.80 13.16
C LYS A 404 -10.92 6.78 13.29
N LEU A 405 -10.60 7.23 14.50
CA LEU A 405 -9.48 8.15 14.74
C LEU A 405 -8.11 7.50 14.49
N ASP A 406 -8.07 6.17 14.45
CA ASP A 406 -6.86 5.38 14.20
C ASP A 406 -6.65 5.08 12.70
N GLU A 407 -7.53 5.55 11.81
CA GLU A 407 -7.37 5.40 10.37
C GLU A 407 -6.10 6.11 9.87
N LYS A 408 -5.33 5.43 9.00
CA LYS A 408 -4.16 6.03 8.36
C LYS A 408 -4.62 6.98 7.27
N MET A 409 -4.32 8.27 7.40
CA MET A 409 -4.51 9.22 6.31
C MET A 409 -3.44 8.96 5.22
N VAL A 410 -3.89 8.72 4.01
CA VAL A 410 -3.08 8.67 2.80
C VAL A 410 -3.13 10.05 2.14
N ASP A 411 -1.98 10.71 1.97
CA ASP A 411 -1.87 12.00 1.26
C ASP A 411 -0.74 11.88 0.23
N ASN A 412 -1.06 11.18 -0.87
CA ASN A 412 -0.18 10.98 -2.01
C ASN A 412 -0.49 12.03 -3.11
N VAL A 413 0.29 12.05 -4.17
CA VAL A 413 0.13 13.03 -5.25
C VAL A 413 -1.24 12.93 -5.92
N LEU A 414 -1.73 11.71 -6.16
CA LEU A 414 -2.99 11.43 -6.87
C LEU A 414 -4.10 10.88 -5.96
N ASP A 415 -3.74 10.37 -4.78
CA ASP A 415 -4.70 9.82 -3.81
C ASP A 415 -4.70 10.61 -2.50
N LYS A 416 -5.90 10.90 -2.03
CA LYS A 416 -6.14 11.44 -0.69
C LYS A 416 -7.31 10.71 -0.07
N SER A 417 -6.99 9.71 0.70
CA SER A 417 -7.95 8.76 1.26
C SER A 417 -7.62 8.41 2.71
N TYR A 418 -8.42 7.53 3.31
CA TYR A 418 -8.19 6.96 4.64
C TYR A 418 -8.19 5.44 4.54
N MET A 419 -7.21 4.83 5.17
CA MET A 419 -7.03 3.39 5.19
C MET A 419 -7.44 2.82 6.55
N ARG A 420 -8.40 1.88 6.55
CA ARG A 420 -8.97 1.25 7.75
C ARG A 420 -8.33 -0.09 8.10
N PHE A 421 -7.69 -0.74 7.14
CA PHE A 421 -6.93 -1.97 7.37
C PHE A 421 -5.45 -1.71 7.14
N LEU A 422 -4.64 -1.97 8.16
CA LEU A 422 -3.19 -1.77 8.16
C LEU A 422 -2.51 -3.11 8.44
N LEU A 423 -1.45 -3.44 7.69
CA LEU A 423 -0.61 -4.58 7.98
C LEU A 423 0.85 -4.16 7.95
N HIS A 424 1.58 -4.41 9.04
CA HIS A 424 3.00 -4.13 9.17
C HIS A 424 3.77 -5.44 9.35
N TYR A 425 4.80 -5.58 8.57
CA TYR A 425 5.69 -6.74 8.56
C TYR A 425 7.06 -6.32 9.07
N ASN A 426 7.60 -7.04 10.03
CA ASN A 426 8.91 -6.82 10.61
C ASN A 426 9.78 -8.06 10.42
N PHE A 427 11.02 -7.84 9.99
CA PHE A 427 12.01 -8.88 9.78
C PHE A 427 13.27 -8.58 10.58
N PRO A 428 13.28 -8.91 11.88
CA PRO A 428 14.45 -8.66 12.73
C PRO A 428 15.61 -9.59 12.36
N PRO A 429 16.88 -9.14 12.50
CA PRO A 429 18.06 -9.92 12.12
C PRO A 429 18.18 -11.28 12.82
N PHE A 430 17.68 -11.42 14.03
CA PHE A 430 17.71 -12.68 14.76
C PHE A 430 16.87 -13.79 14.08
N SER A 431 15.90 -13.43 13.22
CA SER A 431 15.08 -14.42 12.48
C SER A 431 15.88 -15.27 11.51
N THR A 432 17.07 -14.82 11.12
CA THR A 432 18.06 -15.55 10.31
C THR A 432 19.33 -15.88 11.10
N GLY A 433 19.37 -15.60 12.41
CA GLY A 433 20.55 -15.84 13.23
C GLY A 433 21.65 -14.76 13.12
N GLU A 434 21.35 -13.62 12.46
CA GLU A 434 22.34 -12.58 12.24
C GLU A 434 22.53 -11.68 13.47
N ALA A 435 23.79 -11.53 13.89
CA ALA A 435 24.18 -10.65 15.02
C ALA A 435 24.42 -9.20 14.51
N LYS A 436 23.34 -8.49 14.16
CA LYS A 436 23.42 -7.08 13.74
C LYS A 436 22.31 -6.25 14.34
N ALA A 437 22.53 -4.93 14.44
CA ALA A 437 21.50 -3.99 14.89
C ALA A 437 20.36 -3.87 13.86
N GLN A 438 19.12 -3.87 14.33
CA GLN A 438 17.97 -3.56 13.50
C GLN A 438 18.04 -2.08 13.08
N ARG A 439 18.16 -1.83 11.78
CA ARG A 439 18.04 -0.51 11.17
C ARG A 439 16.61 -0.37 10.68
N GLY A 440 16.09 0.81 10.57
CA GLY A 440 14.67 1.08 10.21
C GLY A 440 14.05 0.14 9.16
N ILE A 441 12.83 0.38 8.75
CA ILE A 441 12.09 -0.48 7.81
C ILE A 441 12.69 -0.36 6.43
N GLY A 442 13.09 -1.49 5.82
CA GLY A 442 13.64 -1.57 4.47
C GLY A 442 12.57 -1.72 3.39
N ARG A 443 12.98 -1.60 2.12
CA ARG A 443 12.09 -1.79 0.96
C ARG A 443 11.49 -3.21 0.91
N ARG A 444 12.23 -4.21 1.39
CA ARG A 444 11.79 -5.61 1.42
C ARG A 444 10.62 -5.80 2.41
N GLU A 445 10.72 -5.23 3.61
CA GLU A 445 9.66 -5.30 4.61
C GLU A 445 8.37 -4.63 4.12
N ILE A 446 8.45 -3.49 3.45
CA ILE A 446 7.30 -2.81 2.85
C ILE A 446 6.64 -3.72 1.80
N GLY A 447 7.42 -4.32 0.89
CA GLY A 447 6.89 -5.21 -0.15
C GLY A 447 6.23 -6.47 0.41
N HIS A 448 6.86 -7.14 1.40
CA HIS A 448 6.30 -8.33 2.04
C HIS A 448 5.03 -8.02 2.84
N GLY A 449 5.02 -6.91 3.56
CA GLY A 449 3.85 -6.43 4.29
C GLY A 449 2.69 -6.11 3.34
N HIS A 450 2.97 -5.45 2.22
CA HIS A 450 1.95 -5.10 1.24
C HIS A 450 1.35 -6.32 0.52
N LEU A 451 2.16 -7.34 0.21
CA LEU A 451 1.66 -8.60 -0.33
C LEU A 451 0.68 -9.28 0.64
N ALA A 452 1.04 -9.36 1.93
CA ALA A 452 0.16 -9.91 2.95
C ALA A 452 -1.10 -9.05 3.17
N TRP A 453 -0.96 -7.72 3.13
CA TRP A 453 -2.09 -6.80 3.19
C TRP A 453 -3.09 -7.02 2.04
N ARG A 454 -2.61 -7.11 0.79
CA ARG A 454 -3.42 -7.45 -0.40
C ARG A 454 -4.15 -8.78 -0.24
N GLY A 455 -3.46 -9.79 0.28
CA GLY A 455 -4.04 -11.12 0.50
C GLY A 455 -5.21 -11.13 1.48
N LEU A 456 -5.18 -10.27 2.51
CA LEU A 456 -6.13 -10.28 3.62
C LEU A 456 -7.23 -9.21 3.53
N LYS A 457 -6.95 -8.03 2.96
CA LYS A 457 -7.85 -6.86 3.01
C LYS A 457 -9.25 -7.14 2.48
N GLY A 458 -9.36 -7.94 1.41
CA GLY A 458 -10.64 -8.26 0.77
C GLY A 458 -11.59 -9.11 1.64
N GLN A 459 -11.05 -9.73 2.68
CA GLN A 459 -11.81 -10.59 3.57
C GLN A 459 -12.45 -9.84 4.75
N ILE A 460 -12.02 -8.61 5.04
CA ILE A 460 -12.65 -7.77 6.06
C ILE A 460 -13.92 -7.16 5.46
N PRO A 461 -15.11 -7.31 6.11
CA PRO A 461 -16.33 -6.70 5.61
C PRO A 461 -16.21 -5.17 5.53
N ALA A 462 -16.76 -4.57 4.47
CA ALA A 462 -16.69 -3.13 4.25
C ALA A 462 -17.40 -2.30 5.34
N ASP A 463 -18.42 -2.87 5.96
CA ASP A 463 -19.21 -2.28 7.04
C ASP A 463 -18.67 -2.57 8.45
N TYR A 464 -17.53 -3.30 8.57
CA TYR A 464 -16.93 -3.58 9.87
C TYR A 464 -16.51 -2.28 10.57
N PRO A 465 -16.98 -2.00 11.79
CA PRO A 465 -16.87 -0.66 12.38
C PRO A 465 -15.47 -0.27 12.88
N TYR A 466 -14.56 -1.23 12.97
CA TYR A 466 -13.22 -0.98 13.51
C TYR A 466 -12.19 -0.65 12.43
N THR A 467 -11.24 0.18 12.79
CA THR A 467 -9.93 0.25 12.14
C THR A 467 -9.10 -0.93 12.63
N VAL A 468 -8.57 -1.71 11.70
CA VAL A 468 -7.86 -2.96 12.01
C VAL A 468 -6.39 -2.82 11.71
N ARG A 469 -5.52 -3.11 12.67
CA ARG A 469 -4.07 -3.15 12.46
C ARG A 469 -3.54 -4.53 12.80
N VAL A 470 -2.89 -5.17 11.83
CA VAL A 470 -2.10 -6.40 12.02
C VAL A 470 -0.62 -6.05 12.03
N VAL A 471 0.12 -6.58 13.00
CA VAL A 471 1.58 -6.52 13.05
C VAL A 471 2.11 -7.94 13.05
N SER A 472 2.97 -8.25 12.11
CA SER A 472 3.60 -9.56 11.96
C SER A 472 5.11 -9.44 12.20
N ASP A 473 5.59 -10.09 13.23
CA ASP A 473 7.00 -10.22 13.55
C ASP A 473 7.50 -11.62 13.14
N ILE A 474 8.52 -11.65 12.30
CA ILE A 474 9.13 -12.92 11.87
C ILE A 474 10.14 -13.35 12.93
N LEU A 475 9.88 -14.50 13.54
CA LEU A 475 10.72 -15.04 14.60
C LEU A 475 11.80 -15.98 14.07
N GLU A 476 11.51 -16.66 12.96
CA GLU A 476 12.41 -17.61 12.29
C GLU A 476 12.12 -17.59 10.79
N SER A 477 13.16 -17.72 9.94
CA SER A 477 12.99 -17.68 8.48
C SER A 477 13.91 -18.61 7.73
N ASN A 478 13.29 -19.56 7.02
CA ASN A 478 13.90 -20.39 5.99
C ASN A 478 12.92 -20.55 4.80
N GLY A 479 12.74 -19.48 4.03
CA GLY A 479 11.85 -19.42 2.85
C GLY A 479 10.44 -18.93 3.17
N SER A 480 9.99 -17.97 2.37
CA SER A 480 8.65 -17.38 2.32
C SER A 480 8.01 -16.98 3.66
N SER A 481 8.68 -16.11 4.40
CA SER A 481 8.16 -15.50 5.63
C SER A 481 6.91 -14.64 5.39
N SER A 482 6.74 -14.03 4.19
CA SER A 482 5.53 -13.28 3.83
C SER A 482 4.27 -14.17 3.79
N MET A 483 4.39 -15.42 3.35
CA MET A 483 3.26 -16.36 3.35
C MET A 483 2.94 -16.86 4.77
N ALA A 484 3.94 -17.00 5.62
CA ALA A 484 3.72 -17.22 7.06
C ALA A 484 2.97 -16.04 7.71
N THR A 485 3.28 -14.80 7.31
CA THR A 485 2.56 -13.60 7.74
C THR A 485 1.08 -13.62 7.32
N VAL A 486 0.77 -14.05 6.10
CA VAL A 486 -0.62 -14.20 5.63
C VAL A 486 -1.39 -15.17 6.53
N CYS A 487 -0.81 -16.34 6.79
CA CYS A 487 -1.44 -17.38 7.61
C CYS A 487 -1.59 -16.96 9.08
N ALA A 488 -0.53 -16.44 9.72
CA ALA A 488 -0.58 -15.93 11.09
C ALA A 488 -1.50 -14.70 11.21
N GLY A 489 -1.47 -13.79 10.24
CA GLY A 489 -2.33 -12.63 10.17
C GLY A 489 -3.80 -13.00 10.07
N CYS A 490 -4.14 -13.97 9.22
CA CYS A 490 -5.50 -14.52 9.12
C CYS A 490 -5.98 -15.09 10.46
N LEU A 491 -5.18 -15.96 11.10
CA LEU A 491 -5.52 -16.52 12.40
C LEU A 491 -5.63 -15.44 13.50
N SER A 492 -4.79 -14.41 13.48
CA SER A 492 -4.83 -13.33 14.46
C SER A 492 -6.08 -12.45 14.29
N LEU A 493 -6.55 -12.23 13.06
CA LEU A 493 -7.83 -11.57 12.75
C LEU A 493 -9.00 -12.38 13.30
N MET A 494 -8.99 -13.69 13.06
CA MET A 494 -10.03 -14.60 13.57
C MET A 494 -10.02 -14.66 15.10
N ASP A 495 -8.84 -14.67 15.74
CA ASP A 495 -8.68 -14.63 17.20
C ASP A 495 -9.16 -13.30 17.80
N ALA A 496 -9.05 -12.19 17.05
CA ALA A 496 -9.58 -10.89 17.44
C ALA A 496 -11.11 -10.78 17.29
N GLY A 497 -11.79 -11.78 16.74
CA GLY A 497 -13.22 -11.74 16.47
C GLY A 497 -13.58 -10.87 15.25
N VAL A 498 -12.65 -10.60 14.33
CA VAL A 498 -12.94 -9.95 13.05
C VAL A 498 -13.74 -10.93 12.19
N PRO A 499 -14.97 -10.59 11.74
CA PRO A 499 -15.81 -11.48 10.97
C PRO A 499 -15.36 -11.54 9.51
N ILE A 500 -14.16 -12.10 9.25
CA ILE A 500 -13.63 -12.26 7.90
C ILE A 500 -14.59 -13.13 7.06
N LYS A 501 -14.72 -12.81 5.76
CA LYS A 501 -15.63 -13.52 4.83
C LYS A 501 -15.23 -14.97 4.64
N ALA A 502 -13.93 -15.24 4.50
CA ALA A 502 -13.35 -16.56 4.40
C ALA A 502 -11.89 -16.54 4.90
N PRO A 503 -11.39 -17.66 5.44
CA PRO A 503 -10.00 -17.76 5.86
C PRO A 503 -9.07 -17.80 4.65
N VAL A 504 -7.85 -17.22 4.81
CA VAL A 504 -6.85 -17.09 3.76
C VAL A 504 -5.60 -17.86 4.15
N SER A 505 -5.06 -18.62 3.22
CA SER A 505 -3.71 -19.20 3.29
C SER A 505 -2.82 -18.70 2.17
N GLY A 506 -1.52 -18.90 2.30
CA GLY A 506 -0.54 -18.53 1.29
C GLY A 506 0.59 -19.56 1.18
N ILE A 507 1.09 -19.72 -0.05
CA ILE A 507 2.21 -20.61 -0.37
C ILE A 507 3.19 -19.94 -1.31
N ALA A 508 4.49 -20.32 -1.22
CA ALA A 508 5.51 -19.99 -2.20
C ALA A 508 5.90 -21.25 -2.99
N MET A 509 5.89 -21.10 -4.30
CA MET A 509 6.29 -22.09 -5.27
C MET A 509 7.66 -21.73 -5.84
N GLY A 510 8.44 -22.73 -6.21
CA GLY A 510 9.69 -22.59 -6.93
C GLY A 510 9.69 -23.34 -8.24
N LEU A 511 10.72 -23.07 -9.02
CA LEU A 511 11.02 -23.79 -10.26
C LEU A 511 12.50 -24.10 -10.34
N ILE A 512 12.80 -25.31 -10.80
CA ILE A 512 14.14 -25.69 -11.24
C ILE A 512 14.03 -26.14 -12.69
N LYS A 513 14.77 -25.48 -13.60
CA LYS A 513 14.84 -25.78 -15.02
C LYS A 513 16.29 -25.60 -15.51
N ASN A 514 16.92 -26.59 -16.11
CA ASN A 514 18.23 -26.43 -16.69
C ASN A 514 18.16 -25.79 -18.08
N PRO A 515 19.04 -24.81 -18.39
CA PRO A 515 19.12 -24.25 -19.73
C PRO A 515 19.33 -25.32 -20.79
N GLY A 516 18.55 -25.24 -21.87
CA GLY A 516 18.64 -26.18 -22.99
C GLY A 516 18.05 -27.59 -22.74
N GLU A 517 17.41 -27.83 -21.60
CA GLU A 517 16.71 -29.07 -21.28
C GLU A 517 15.19 -28.81 -21.17
N ASP A 518 14.38 -29.79 -21.62
CA ASP A 518 12.92 -29.74 -21.45
C ASP A 518 12.49 -30.17 -20.04
N LYS A 519 13.43 -30.72 -19.24
CA LYS A 519 13.17 -31.21 -17.88
C LYS A 519 13.10 -30.05 -16.90
N TYR A 520 12.03 -30.01 -16.13
CA TYR A 520 11.82 -29.03 -15.06
C TYR A 520 11.11 -29.65 -13.85
N ALA A 521 11.20 -29.00 -12.72
CA ALA A 521 10.48 -29.36 -11.50
C ALA A 521 9.85 -28.14 -10.84
N VAL A 522 8.53 -28.18 -10.60
CA VAL A 522 7.81 -27.18 -9.82
C VAL A 522 7.82 -27.62 -8.36
N LEU A 523 8.25 -26.74 -7.45
CA LEU A 523 8.42 -27.03 -6.02
C LEU A 523 7.36 -26.32 -5.20
N SER A 524 6.68 -27.04 -4.32
CA SER A 524 5.76 -26.46 -3.31
C SER A 524 6.54 -26.10 -2.05
N ASP A 525 6.21 -24.95 -1.43
CA ASP A 525 6.77 -24.51 -0.15
C ASP A 525 8.31 -24.53 -0.16
N ILE A 526 8.90 -23.59 -0.92
CA ILE A 526 10.35 -23.50 -1.11
C ILE A 526 11.09 -23.07 0.15
N LEU A 527 12.30 -23.62 0.30
CA LEU A 527 13.31 -23.17 1.27
C LEU A 527 13.99 -21.87 0.79
N GLY A 528 14.72 -21.22 1.69
CA GLY A 528 15.54 -20.06 1.33
C GLY A 528 16.62 -20.37 0.29
N ASP A 529 17.28 -21.50 0.41
CA ASP A 529 18.29 -21.97 -0.55
C ASP A 529 17.66 -22.30 -1.91
N GLU A 530 16.47 -22.89 -1.94
CA GLU A 530 15.72 -23.18 -3.17
C GLU A 530 15.19 -21.88 -3.85
N ASP A 531 14.86 -20.85 -3.08
CA ASP A 531 14.59 -19.52 -3.62
C ASP A 531 15.86 -18.91 -4.24
N HIS A 532 17.00 -18.99 -3.53
CA HIS A 532 18.25 -18.39 -3.97
C HIS A 532 18.83 -19.06 -5.23
N LEU A 533 18.86 -20.39 -5.25
CA LEU A 533 19.46 -21.20 -6.32
C LEU A 533 18.47 -21.59 -7.43
N GLY A 534 17.18 -21.31 -7.26
CA GLY A 534 16.10 -21.63 -8.21
C GLY A 534 15.84 -20.55 -9.24
N ASP A 535 14.91 -20.87 -10.15
CA ASP A 535 14.56 -20.04 -11.31
C ASP A 535 13.28 -19.20 -11.14
N MET A 536 12.49 -19.48 -10.10
CA MET A 536 11.23 -18.80 -9.83
C MET A 536 10.94 -18.73 -8.32
N ASP A 537 10.44 -17.59 -7.85
CA ASP A 537 9.75 -17.41 -6.57
C ASP A 537 8.32 -16.96 -6.87
N PHE A 538 7.35 -17.85 -6.74
CA PHE A 538 5.96 -17.58 -7.07
C PHE A 538 5.07 -17.76 -5.85
N LYS A 539 4.57 -16.66 -5.32
CA LYS A 539 3.70 -16.59 -4.13
C LYS A 539 2.27 -16.40 -4.55
N THR A 540 1.38 -17.22 -3.98
CA THR A 540 -0.07 -17.05 -4.14
C THR A 540 -0.77 -17.10 -2.79
N THR A 541 -1.75 -16.22 -2.61
CA THR A 541 -2.67 -16.25 -1.47
C THR A 541 -4.10 -16.49 -1.95
N GLY A 542 -4.92 -17.10 -1.12
CA GLY A 542 -6.31 -17.34 -1.51
C GLY A 542 -7.15 -17.92 -0.40
N THR A 543 -8.46 -17.82 -0.60
CA THR A 543 -9.51 -18.50 0.16
C THR A 543 -9.85 -19.84 -0.51
N PRO A 544 -10.73 -20.65 0.06
CA PRO A 544 -11.30 -21.82 -0.64
C PRO A 544 -11.97 -21.50 -1.99
N ASN A 545 -12.40 -20.23 -2.17
CA ASN A 545 -13.17 -19.81 -3.35
C ASN A 545 -12.29 -19.32 -4.51
N GLY A 546 -11.07 -18.84 -4.23
CA GLY A 546 -10.17 -18.32 -5.25
C GLY A 546 -8.99 -17.52 -4.71
N LEU A 547 -8.24 -16.94 -5.64
CA LEU A 547 -7.05 -16.16 -5.38
C LEU A 547 -7.37 -14.77 -4.79
N THR A 548 -6.54 -14.30 -3.86
CA THR A 548 -6.66 -12.96 -3.26
C THR A 548 -5.46 -12.07 -3.57
N ALA A 549 -4.25 -12.62 -3.68
CA ALA A 549 -3.08 -11.90 -4.15
C ALA A 549 -2.04 -12.84 -4.75
N THR A 550 -1.16 -12.28 -5.57
CA THR A 550 -0.04 -13.00 -6.18
C THR A 550 1.18 -12.11 -6.29
N GLN A 551 2.36 -12.77 -6.23
CA GLN A 551 3.65 -12.15 -6.54
C GLN A 551 4.53 -13.22 -7.17
N MET A 552 5.12 -12.92 -8.34
CA MET A 552 6.01 -13.82 -9.05
C MET A 552 7.28 -13.08 -9.48
N ASP A 553 8.41 -13.69 -9.19
CA ASP A 553 9.74 -13.29 -9.63
C ASP A 553 10.36 -14.43 -10.42
N ILE A 554 10.84 -14.15 -11.62
CA ILE A 554 11.51 -15.11 -12.50
C ILE A 554 12.97 -14.72 -12.61
N LYS A 555 13.85 -15.72 -12.52
CA LYS A 555 15.32 -15.57 -12.54
C LYS A 555 15.97 -16.28 -13.73
N CYS A 556 15.17 -16.78 -14.65
CA CYS A 556 15.60 -17.42 -15.91
C CYS A 556 15.02 -16.65 -17.10
N ASP A 557 15.34 -17.07 -18.32
CA ASP A 557 14.90 -16.44 -19.58
C ASP A 557 13.38 -16.49 -19.82
N GLY A 558 12.62 -16.95 -18.83
CA GLY A 558 11.16 -16.98 -18.82
C GLY A 558 10.54 -18.37 -18.76
N LEU A 559 9.21 -18.37 -18.66
CA LEU A 559 8.41 -19.58 -18.44
C LEU A 559 7.33 -19.72 -19.50
N SER A 560 7.11 -20.97 -19.93
CA SER A 560 5.95 -21.28 -20.76
C SER A 560 4.64 -21.18 -19.96
N TYR A 561 3.53 -20.98 -20.64
CA TYR A 561 2.21 -20.91 -19.99
C TYR A 561 1.81 -22.24 -19.35
N GLU A 562 2.30 -23.36 -19.86
CA GLU A 562 2.07 -24.70 -19.31
C GLU A 562 2.74 -24.86 -17.93
N ILE A 563 3.97 -24.35 -17.78
CA ILE A 563 4.67 -24.35 -16.48
C ILE A 563 3.95 -23.45 -15.48
N LEU A 564 3.49 -22.27 -15.92
CA LEU A 564 2.71 -21.35 -15.09
C LEU A 564 1.38 -21.96 -14.63
N GLU A 565 0.66 -22.64 -15.53
CA GLU A 565 -0.58 -23.34 -15.19
C GLU A 565 -0.33 -24.46 -14.18
N GLN A 566 0.70 -25.27 -14.40
CA GLN A 566 1.10 -26.31 -13.45
C GLN A 566 1.43 -25.73 -12.08
N ALA A 567 2.23 -24.65 -12.03
CA ALA A 567 2.61 -24.01 -10.78
C ALA A 567 1.37 -23.46 -10.04
N LEU A 568 0.41 -22.85 -10.75
CA LEU A 568 -0.84 -22.35 -10.19
C LEU A 568 -1.70 -23.48 -9.60
N MET A 569 -1.86 -24.58 -10.32
CA MET A 569 -2.66 -25.71 -9.85
C MET A 569 -2.01 -26.42 -8.67
N GLN A 570 -0.68 -26.57 -8.67
CA GLN A 570 0.07 -27.12 -7.55
C GLN A 570 0.02 -26.18 -6.33
N ALA A 571 0.09 -24.86 -6.54
CA ALA A 571 -0.08 -23.85 -5.50
C ALA A 571 -1.48 -23.89 -4.87
N LYS A 572 -2.53 -24.12 -5.67
CA LYS A 572 -3.90 -24.32 -5.17
C LYS A 572 -3.98 -25.46 -4.19
N ALA A 573 -3.50 -26.64 -4.58
CA ALA A 573 -3.48 -27.81 -3.71
C ALA A 573 -2.68 -27.55 -2.41
N GLY A 574 -1.56 -26.84 -2.53
CA GLY A 574 -0.74 -26.44 -1.37
C GLY A 574 -1.46 -25.48 -0.44
N ARG A 575 -2.18 -24.46 -0.96
CA ARG A 575 -2.99 -23.55 -0.14
C ARG A 575 -4.12 -24.29 0.58
N GLU A 576 -4.80 -25.19 -0.10
CA GLU A 576 -5.87 -26.02 0.50
C GLU A 576 -5.33 -26.86 1.67
N HIS A 577 -4.15 -27.48 1.51
CA HIS A 577 -3.49 -28.21 2.59
C HIS A 577 -3.14 -27.31 3.78
N ILE A 578 -2.46 -26.17 3.54
CA ILE A 578 -2.08 -25.21 4.59
C ILE A 578 -3.32 -24.71 5.33
N LEU A 579 -4.37 -24.38 4.61
CA LEU A 579 -5.64 -23.91 5.18
C LEU A 579 -6.26 -25.00 6.06
N GLY A 580 -6.24 -26.27 5.61
CA GLY A 580 -6.71 -27.39 6.39
C GLY A 580 -5.98 -27.56 7.72
N GLU A 581 -4.67 -27.32 7.76
CA GLU A 581 -3.88 -27.33 9.00
C GLU A 581 -4.23 -26.13 9.92
N MET A 582 -4.38 -24.93 9.36
CA MET A 582 -4.77 -23.74 10.13
C MET A 582 -6.16 -23.92 10.80
N MET A 583 -7.12 -24.49 10.07
CA MET A 583 -8.49 -24.68 10.55
C MET A 583 -8.61 -25.73 11.68
N LYS A 584 -7.61 -26.57 11.89
CA LYS A 584 -7.54 -27.43 13.08
C LYS A 584 -7.32 -26.63 14.38
N THR A 585 -6.69 -25.47 14.29
CA THR A 585 -6.41 -24.60 15.43
C THR A 585 -7.57 -23.63 15.70
N LEU A 586 -8.12 -23.00 14.66
CA LEU A 586 -9.26 -22.09 14.76
C LEU A 586 -10.07 -22.15 13.46
N SER A 587 -11.25 -22.76 13.48
CA SER A 587 -12.08 -22.99 12.29
C SER A 587 -12.95 -21.79 11.91
N GLU A 588 -13.31 -20.94 12.88
CA GLU A 588 -14.18 -19.79 12.70
C GLU A 588 -13.67 -18.60 13.55
N PRO A 589 -13.94 -17.35 13.12
CA PRO A 589 -13.67 -16.19 13.96
C PRO A 589 -14.35 -16.28 15.32
N ARG A 590 -13.70 -15.80 16.38
CA ARG A 590 -14.34 -15.78 17.71
C ARG A 590 -15.59 -14.93 17.68
N ALA A 591 -16.66 -15.45 18.26
CA ALA A 591 -17.94 -14.76 18.32
C ALA A 591 -17.92 -13.52 19.24
N GLU A 592 -17.05 -13.52 20.26
CA GLU A 592 -16.95 -12.44 21.24
C GLU A 592 -15.54 -11.83 21.24
N LEU A 593 -15.50 -10.50 21.36
CA LEU A 593 -14.28 -9.75 21.57
C LEU A 593 -13.74 -9.99 23.00
N LYS A 594 -12.44 -9.97 23.19
CA LYS A 594 -11.81 -10.02 24.50
C LYS A 594 -12.34 -8.88 25.40
N PRO A 595 -12.40 -9.04 26.75
CA PRO A 595 -13.04 -8.06 27.64
C PRO A 595 -12.44 -6.65 27.58
N HIS A 596 -11.18 -6.53 27.26
CA HIS A 596 -10.44 -5.25 27.21
C HIS A 596 -10.45 -4.58 25.82
N VAL A 597 -11.06 -5.21 24.82
CA VAL A 597 -11.22 -4.62 23.49
C VAL A 597 -12.28 -3.52 23.54
N PRO A 598 -12.00 -2.29 23.08
CA PRO A 598 -12.99 -1.24 22.98
C PRO A 598 -14.18 -1.70 22.13
N ARG A 599 -15.39 -1.57 22.66
CA ARG A 599 -16.61 -1.89 21.92
C ARG A 599 -17.08 -0.66 21.16
N ILE A 600 -17.66 -0.85 19.99
CA ILE A 600 -18.23 0.19 19.15
C ILE A 600 -19.69 -0.14 18.88
N GLU A 601 -20.59 0.82 19.16
CA GLU A 601 -21.98 0.78 18.72
C GLU A 601 -22.25 1.92 17.73
N GLN A 602 -23.09 1.64 16.74
CA GLN A 602 -23.44 2.60 15.71
C GLN A 602 -24.90 3.00 15.83
N LEU A 603 -25.17 4.30 15.64
CA LEU A 603 -26.52 4.87 15.59
C LEU A 603 -26.65 5.70 14.31
N ILE A 604 -27.70 5.43 13.53
CA ILE A 604 -28.04 6.26 12.38
C ILE A 604 -28.99 7.35 12.84
N ILE A 605 -28.67 8.59 12.54
CA ILE A 605 -29.50 9.76 12.85
C ILE A 605 -29.85 10.53 11.57
N PRO A 606 -31.00 11.23 11.51
CA PRO A 606 -31.28 12.14 10.41
C PRO A 606 -30.24 13.27 10.32
N LYS A 607 -29.86 13.66 9.09
CA LYS A 607 -28.85 14.69 8.82
C LYS A 607 -29.06 15.98 9.61
N GLU A 608 -30.29 16.40 9.79
CA GLU A 608 -30.68 17.64 10.50
C GLU A 608 -30.26 17.66 11.98
N PHE A 609 -30.05 16.47 12.60
CA PHE A 609 -29.61 16.37 13.99
C PHE A 609 -28.07 16.35 14.17
N ILE A 610 -27.30 16.22 13.09
CA ILE A 610 -25.81 16.20 13.16
C ILE A 610 -25.33 17.46 13.89
N GLY A 611 -25.81 18.63 13.47
CA GLY A 611 -25.44 19.90 14.09
C GLY A 611 -25.86 20.00 15.58
N ALA A 612 -26.97 19.42 15.95
CA ALA A 612 -27.47 19.42 17.33
C ALA A 612 -26.63 18.50 18.24
N VAL A 613 -26.18 17.35 17.74
CA VAL A 613 -25.32 16.43 18.49
C VAL A 613 -23.90 16.97 18.64
N ILE A 614 -23.35 17.60 17.60
CA ILE A 614 -22.02 18.27 17.65
C ILE A 614 -22.06 19.50 18.55
N GLY A 615 -23.08 20.32 18.42
CA GLY A 615 -23.24 21.58 19.12
C GLY A 615 -22.31 22.71 18.63
N PRO A 616 -22.49 23.95 19.09
CA PRO A 616 -21.66 25.09 18.70
C PRO A 616 -20.20 24.88 19.07
N GLY A 617 -19.32 24.83 18.03
CA GLY A 617 -17.89 24.61 18.23
C GLY A 617 -17.55 23.23 18.84
N GLY A 618 -18.42 22.23 18.71
CA GLY A 618 -18.20 20.89 19.23
C GLY A 618 -18.45 20.72 20.73
N LYS A 619 -18.99 21.71 21.43
CA LYS A 619 -19.14 21.71 22.90
C LYS A 619 -20.05 20.60 23.42
N ILE A 620 -21.11 20.24 22.69
CA ILE A 620 -22.06 19.21 23.15
C ILE A 620 -21.42 17.83 23.04
N ILE A 621 -20.82 17.51 21.91
CA ILE A 621 -20.15 16.22 21.74
C ILE A 621 -18.95 16.08 22.69
N GLN A 622 -18.15 17.11 22.89
CA GLN A 622 -17.04 17.10 23.86
C GLN A 622 -17.52 16.91 25.28
N GLY A 623 -18.59 17.62 25.70
CA GLY A 623 -19.19 17.42 27.02
C GLY A 623 -19.75 16.00 27.21
N MET A 624 -20.38 15.41 26.19
CA MET A 624 -20.83 14.04 26.25
C MET A 624 -19.64 13.05 26.40
N GLN A 625 -18.54 13.28 25.70
CA GLN A 625 -17.34 12.45 25.81
C GLN A 625 -16.67 12.59 27.20
N GLU A 626 -16.55 13.81 27.73
CA GLU A 626 -16.01 14.07 29.06
C GLU A 626 -16.85 13.42 30.17
N ASP A 627 -18.19 13.54 30.09
CA ASP A 627 -19.10 13.01 31.08
C ASP A 627 -19.17 11.48 31.10
N THR A 628 -19.01 10.84 29.94
CA THR A 628 -19.22 9.39 29.80
C THR A 628 -17.91 8.60 29.67
N GLY A 629 -16.83 9.25 29.28
CA GLY A 629 -15.56 8.59 28.91
C GLY A 629 -15.63 7.83 27.58
N ALA A 630 -16.71 8.03 26.78
CA ALA A 630 -16.84 7.46 25.45
C ALA A 630 -16.13 8.33 24.41
N VAL A 631 -15.72 7.73 23.29
CA VAL A 631 -15.30 8.44 22.08
C VAL A 631 -16.45 8.41 21.08
N ILE A 632 -16.87 9.59 20.60
CA ILE A 632 -18.00 9.74 19.70
C ILE A 632 -17.51 10.36 18.40
N THR A 633 -17.77 9.69 17.27
CA THR A 633 -17.51 10.22 15.92
C THR A 633 -18.79 10.27 15.12
N ILE A 634 -18.92 11.28 14.26
CA ILE A 634 -20.11 11.46 13.43
C ILE A 634 -19.66 11.74 12.00
N ASP A 635 -20.22 10.95 11.07
CA ASP A 635 -20.02 11.10 9.63
C ASP A 635 -21.35 11.35 8.94
N GLU A 636 -21.30 12.13 7.88
CA GLU A 636 -22.42 12.27 6.96
C GLU A 636 -22.20 11.37 5.75
N GLU A 637 -23.05 10.36 5.59
CA GLU A 637 -23.05 9.47 4.44
C GLU A 637 -24.49 9.28 3.93
N ASP A 638 -24.69 9.33 2.62
CA ASP A 638 -26.00 9.10 1.97
C ASP A 638 -27.16 9.93 2.54
N GLY A 639 -26.86 11.14 3.02
CA GLY A 639 -27.86 12.06 3.57
C GLY A 639 -28.32 11.71 4.99
N VAL A 640 -27.63 10.82 5.70
CA VAL A 640 -27.85 10.51 7.12
C VAL A 640 -26.57 10.74 7.92
N GLY A 641 -26.71 10.93 9.23
CA GLY A 641 -25.58 10.97 10.15
C GLY A 641 -25.31 9.57 10.73
N LYS A 642 -24.13 9.04 10.48
CA LYS A 642 -23.65 7.80 11.14
C LYS A 642 -22.87 8.19 12.39
N VAL A 643 -23.42 7.92 13.56
CA VAL A 643 -22.77 8.15 14.84
C VAL A 643 -22.16 6.84 15.32
N GLN A 644 -20.85 6.84 15.56
CA GLN A 644 -20.16 5.71 16.19
C GLN A 644 -19.78 6.10 17.61
N VAL A 645 -20.14 5.27 18.57
CA VAL A 645 -19.84 5.44 19.99
C VAL A 645 -18.95 4.29 20.41
N SER A 646 -17.71 4.59 20.82
CA SER A 646 -16.78 3.60 21.33
C SER A 646 -16.48 3.84 22.81
N GLY A 647 -16.30 2.76 23.56
CA GLY A 647 -16.03 2.83 24.99
C GLY A 647 -15.41 1.57 25.56
N SER A 648 -14.78 1.70 26.73
CA SER A 648 -14.14 0.60 27.45
C SER A 648 -15.10 -0.43 28.04
N SER A 649 -16.39 -0.07 28.13
CA SER A 649 -17.44 -0.95 28.68
C SER A 649 -18.80 -0.63 28.08
N LYS A 650 -19.71 -1.59 28.14
CA LYS A 650 -21.08 -1.40 27.68
C LYS A 650 -21.78 -0.25 28.42
N ALA A 651 -21.54 -0.09 29.71
CA ALA A 651 -22.14 0.98 30.51
C ALA A 651 -21.73 2.39 30.00
N VAL A 652 -20.49 2.57 29.56
CA VAL A 652 -19.99 3.81 28.98
C VAL A 652 -20.71 4.12 27.66
N ILE A 653 -20.86 3.11 26.83
CA ILE A 653 -21.55 3.24 25.54
C ILE A 653 -23.04 3.54 25.74
N ASP A 654 -23.73 2.79 26.61
CA ASP A 654 -25.15 2.98 26.88
C ASP A 654 -25.44 4.39 27.42
N ALA A 655 -24.54 4.92 28.27
CA ALA A 655 -24.64 6.28 28.79
C ALA A 655 -24.54 7.33 27.68
N ALA A 656 -23.56 7.20 26.79
CA ALA A 656 -23.36 8.10 25.66
C ALA A 656 -24.53 7.97 24.65
N MET A 657 -24.93 6.75 24.32
CA MET A 657 -26.05 6.47 23.42
C MET A 657 -27.35 7.06 23.95
N SER A 658 -27.59 6.98 25.27
CA SER A 658 -28.77 7.57 25.88
C SER A 658 -28.81 9.09 25.73
N LYS A 659 -27.68 9.77 25.92
CA LYS A 659 -27.55 11.21 25.72
C LYS A 659 -27.78 11.60 24.25
N ILE A 660 -27.23 10.86 23.29
CA ILE A 660 -27.41 11.10 21.86
C ILE A 660 -28.88 10.87 21.47
N LYS A 661 -29.48 9.77 21.90
CA LYS A 661 -30.89 9.46 21.64
C LYS A 661 -31.80 10.54 22.20
N ALA A 662 -31.50 11.09 23.36
CA ALA A 662 -32.28 12.20 23.93
C ALA A 662 -32.28 13.47 23.08
N ILE A 663 -31.11 13.78 22.43
CA ILE A 663 -30.99 14.92 21.52
C ILE A 663 -31.73 14.71 20.21
N VAL A 664 -31.69 13.48 19.69
CA VAL A 664 -32.29 13.11 18.39
C VAL A 664 -33.77 12.78 18.50
N ALA A 665 -34.31 12.54 19.71
CA ALA A 665 -35.67 12.19 19.91
C ALA A 665 -36.64 13.22 19.31
N VAL A 666 -37.59 12.78 18.50
CA VAL A 666 -38.64 13.61 17.92
C VAL A 666 -39.89 13.49 18.81
N PRO A 667 -40.51 14.62 19.24
CA PRO A 667 -41.69 14.54 20.05
C PRO A 667 -42.89 14.03 19.22
N GLU A 668 -43.59 13.06 19.79
CA GLU A 668 -44.81 12.48 19.16
C GLU A 668 -46.10 13.09 19.70
N ILE A 669 -47.00 13.48 18.77
CA ILE A 669 -48.31 14.01 19.16
C ILE A 669 -49.14 12.90 19.83
N GLY A 670 -49.67 13.20 21.04
CA GLY A 670 -50.45 12.29 21.83
C GLY A 670 -49.68 11.55 22.93
N GLU A 671 -48.38 11.62 22.96
CA GLU A 671 -47.52 11.07 24.00
C GLU A 671 -47.49 11.94 25.27
N VAL A 672 -47.23 11.30 26.41
CA VAL A 672 -47.15 11.95 27.73
C VAL A 672 -45.68 12.04 28.14
N TYR A 673 -45.26 13.25 28.48
CA TYR A 673 -43.88 13.57 28.87
C TYR A 673 -43.85 14.10 30.30
N GLU A 674 -42.81 13.78 31.07
CA GLU A 674 -42.49 14.47 32.31
C GLU A 674 -41.62 15.69 31.96
N GLY A 675 -42.17 16.89 32.10
CA GLY A 675 -41.47 18.15 31.79
C GLY A 675 -41.24 19.00 33.02
N THR A 676 -40.21 19.89 32.93
CA THR A 676 -39.88 20.86 33.96
C THR A 676 -40.34 22.24 33.56
N VAL A 677 -41.02 22.97 34.43
CA VAL A 677 -41.48 24.33 34.19
C VAL A 677 -40.28 25.28 34.14
N ARG A 678 -40.06 25.91 33.00
CA ARG A 678 -38.94 26.83 32.77
C ARG A 678 -39.28 28.30 33.07
N SER A 679 -40.52 28.68 32.75
CA SER A 679 -40.99 30.04 33.04
C SER A 679 -42.51 30.04 33.18
N VAL A 680 -43.03 30.92 34.07
CA VAL A 680 -44.47 31.12 34.30
C VAL A 680 -44.86 32.50 33.76
N MET A 681 -45.93 32.52 32.93
CA MET A 681 -46.47 33.72 32.31
C MET A 681 -47.95 33.87 32.63
N PRO A 682 -48.58 35.05 32.54
CA PRO A 682 -49.98 35.25 32.85
C PRO A 682 -51.00 34.37 32.04
N TYR A 683 -50.56 33.89 30.88
CA TYR A 683 -51.36 33.11 29.94
C TYR A 683 -51.05 31.60 29.95
N GLY A 684 -50.07 31.16 30.75
CA GLY A 684 -49.63 29.75 30.80
C GLY A 684 -48.15 29.64 31.24
N CYS A 685 -47.61 28.43 31.20
CA CYS A 685 -46.21 28.20 31.50
C CYS A 685 -45.50 27.50 30.32
N PHE A 686 -44.23 27.79 30.18
CA PHE A 686 -43.37 27.05 29.28
C PHE A 686 -42.79 25.86 30.03
N VAL A 687 -42.97 24.65 29.49
CA VAL A 687 -42.51 23.42 30.07
C VAL A 687 -41.53 22.79 29.13
N GLU A 688 -40.29 22.59 29.58
CA GLU A 688 -39.34 21.75 28.89
C GLU A 688 -39.69 20.29 29.09
N PHE A 689 -40.34 19.69 28.10
CA PHE A 689 -40.85 18.32 28.13
C PHE A 689 -39.89 17.31 27.48
N MET A 690 -38.85 17.81 26.75
CA MET A 690 -37.71 17.04 26.23
C MET A 690 -36.51 17.95 26.26
N PRO A 691 -35.27 17.41 26.33
CA PRO A 691 -34.06 18.21 26.36
C PRO A 691 -34.00 19.25 25.23
N GLY A 692 -33.94 20.55 25.58
CA GLY A 692 -33.91 21.65 24.63
C GLY A 692 -35.21 21.93 23.86
N LYS A 693 -36.36 21.29 24.25
CA LYS A 693 -37.65 21.50 23.61
C LYS A 693 -38.70 21.98 24.63
N ASP A 694 -39.06 23.26 24.48
CA ASP A 694 -40.05 23.93 25.32
C ASP A 694 -41.40 23.92 24.62
N GLY A 695 -42.44 23.55 25.36
CA GLY A 695 -43.85 23.63 24.91
C GLY A 695 -44.68 24.57 25.76
N LEU A 696 -45.67 25.24 25.15
CA LEU A 696 -46.58 26.05 25.86
C LEU A 696 -47.69 25.20 26.47
N LEU A 697 -47.76 25.18 27.81
CA LEU A 697 -48.90 24.74 28.57
C LEU A 697 -49.79 25.97 28.87
N HIS A 698 -50.77 26.21 27.98
CA HIS A 698 -51.67 27.33 28.13
C HIS A 698 -52.55 27.18 29.40
N ILE A 699 -52.92 28.27 30.06
CA ILE A 699 -53.68 28.28 31.33
C ILE A 699 -54.98 27.44 31.23
N SER A 700 -55.63 27.39 30.08
CA SER A 700 -56.85 26.58 29.83
C SER A 700 -56.56 25.10 29.69
N GLU A 701 -55.29 24.69 29.57
CA GLU A 701 -54.86 23.28 29.42
C GLU A 701 -54.20 22.73 30.69
N ILE A 702 -54.17 23.53 31.78
CA ILE A 702 -53.59 23.16 33.07
C ILE A 702 -54.55 22.29 33.86
N ASP A 703 -55.84 22.75 34.00
CA ASP A 703 -56.89 22.09 34.81
C ASP A 703 -58.26 22.20 34.17
N TRP A 704 -59.20 21.37 34.58
CA TRP A 704 -60.64 21.47 34.23
C TRP A 704 -61.31 22.66 34.91
N LYS A 705 -60.77 23.12 36.07
CA LYS A 705 -61.20 24.34 36.74
C LYS A 705 -60.71 25.61 36.03
N ARG A 706 -61.53 26.60 35.91
CA ARG A 706 -61.10 27.89 35.37
C ARG A 706 -60.12 28.59 36.33
N LEU A 707 -58.91 28.76 35.89
CA LEU A 707 -57.85 29.49 36.61
C LEU A 707 -57.77 30.92 36.10
N GLU A 708 -57.57 31.91 36.97
CA GLU A 708 -57.31 33.30 36.62
C GLU A 708 -55.78 33.54 36.48
N THR A 709 -54.99 32.83 37.27
CA THR A 709 -53.56 32.84 37.23
C THR A 709 -52.96 31.39 37.28
N VAL A 710 -51.76 31.19 36.78
CA VAL A 710 -51.06 29.87 36.77
C VAL A 710 -50.73 29.45 38.21
N GLU A 711 -50.46 30.42 39.08
CA GLU A 711 -50.09 30.20 40.48
C GLU A 711 -51.25 29.61 41.27
N GLU A 712 -52.53 29.85 40.89
CA GLU A 712 -53.73 29.16 41.49
C GLU A 712 -53.73 27.65 41.32
N ALA A 713 -52.98 27.14 40.30
CA ALA A 713 -52.78 25.69 40.12
C ALA A 713 -51.59 25.16 40.95
N GLY A 714 -50.94 26.03 41.74
CA GLY A 714 -49.80 25.67 42.56
C GLY A 714 -48.50 25.40 41.78
N ILE A 715 -48.44 25.82 40.48
CA ILE A 715 -47.29 25.56 39.58
C ILE A 715 -46.29 26.70 39.73
N LYS A 716 -45.02 26.36 39.95
CA LYS A 716 -43.88 27.26 40.07
C LYS A 716 -42.78 26.86 39.09
N GLU A 717 -41.92 27.82 38.81
CA GLU A 717 -40.66 27.54 38.05
C GLU A 717 -39.83 26.46 38.75
N GLY A 718 -39.39 25.46 38.00
CA GLY A 718 -38.67 24.31 38.52
C GLY A 718 -39.50 23.08 38.83
N ASP A 719 -40.86 23.20 38.84
CA ASP A 719 -41.75 22.06 39.10
C ASP A 719 -41.72 21.06 37.96
N LYS A 720 -41.84 19.77 38.31
CA LYS A 720 -42.00 18.67 37.36
C LYS A 720 -43.46 18.38 37.16
N LEU A 721 -43.90 18.36 35.91
CA LEU A 721 -45.30 18.10 35.54
C LEU A 721 -45.38 17.05 34.44
N GLN A 722 -46.37 16.17 34.56
CA GLN A 722 -46.78 15.34 33.43
C GLN A 722 -47.63 16.15 32.47
N VAL A 723 -47.22 16.18 31.20
CA VAL A 723 -47.90 16.92 30.13
C VAL A 723 -48.02 16.04 28.90
N LYS A 724 -49.17 16.17 28.22
CA LYS A 724 -49.40 15.48 26.95
C LYS A 724 -49.18 16.45 25.79
N LEU A 725 -48.45 16.05 24.77
CA LEU A 725 -48.27 16.84 23.54
C LEU A 725 -49.54 16.73 22.69
N LEU A 726 -50.27 17.84 22.54
CA LEU A 726 -51.52 17.89 21.77
C LEU A 726 -51.30 18.16 20.30
N GLU A 727 -50.42 19.08 19.99
CA GLU A 727 -50.25 19.60 18.62
C GLU A 727 -48.85 20.22 18.44
N ILE A 728 -48.30 20.07 17.27
CA ILE A 728 -47.13 20.85 16.79
C ILE A 728 -47.61 21.81 15.73
N ASP A 729 -47.53 23.11 15.98
CA ASP A 729 -47.98 24.12 15.05
C ASP A 729 -47.13 24.04 13.74
N PRO A 730 -47.74 23.70 12.58
CA PRO A 730 -47.01 23.49 11.34
C PRO A 730 -46.33 24.73 10.75
N LYS A 731 -46.74 25.94 11.20
CA LYS A 731 -46.18 27.21 10.71
C LYS A 731 -45.03 27.73 11.59
N THR A 732 -45.12 27.51 12.90
CA THR A 732 -44.19 28.07 13.88
C THR A 732 -43.34 27.03 14.58
N GLY A 733 -43.57 25.74 14.38
CA GLY A 733 -42.88 24.65 15.04
C GLY A 733 -43.11 24.57 16.56
N LYS A 734 -44.07 25.34 17.12
CA LYS A 734 -44.29 25.44 18.55
C LYS A 734 -45.16 24.30 19.06
N PHE A 735 -44.75 23.74 20.21
CA PHE A 735 -45.40 22.64 20.87
C PHE A 735 -46.52 23.13 21.79
N LYS A 736 -47.72 22.54 21.68
CA LYS A 736 -48.83 22.77 22.57
C LYS A 736 -48.99 21.61 23.51
N LEU A 737 -48.90 21.86 24.79
CA LEU A 737 -48.97 20.88 25.85
C LEU A 737 -50.29 20.98 26.60
N SER A 738 -50.77 19.88 27.17
CA SER A 738 -51.93 19.83 28.07
C SER A 738 -51.67 18.92 29.25
N ARG A 739 -51.92 19.39 30.45
CA ARG A 739 -51.99 18.61 31.68
C ARG A 739 -53.43 18.19 31.92
N ARG A 740 -54.40 19.02 31.52
CA ARG A 740 -55.82 18.83 31.71
C ARG A 740 -56.32 17.45 31.22
N VAL A 741 -55.84 16.99 30.08
CA VAL A 741 -56.25 15.69 29.51
C VAL A 741 -55.75 14.48 30.29
N LEU A 742 -54.82 14.66 31.26
CA LEU A 742 -54.30 13.63 32.15
C LEU A 742 -55.04 13.61 33.49
N ILE A 743 -55.88 14.60 33.78
CA ILE A 743 -56.65 14.71 35.02
C ILE A 743 -58.08 14.21 34.76
N GLU A 744 -58.65 13.44 35.66
CA GLU A 744 -60.03 12.97 35.54
C GLU A 744 -60.98 14.13 35.38
N LYS A 745 -61.91 14.03 34.41
CA LYS A 745 -62.92 15.05 34.15
C LYS A 745 -63.96 15.08 35.29
N PRO A 746 -64.16 16.22 35.96
CA PRO A 746 -65.13 16.34 37.02
C PRO A 746 -66.57 15.97 36.56
N GLU A 747 -67.36 15.26 37.37
CA GLU A 747 -68.74 14.91 37.08
C GLU A 747 -69.56 16.22 36.92
N GLY A 748 -70.29 16.35 35.79
CA GLY A 748 -71.12 17.53 35.50
C GLY A 748 -70.45 18.63 34.67
N TYR A 749 -69.19 18.51 34.20
CA TYR A 749 -68.55 19.48 33.35
C TYR A 749 -69.20 19.50 31.96
N VAL A 750 -69.85 20.67 31.59
CA VAL A 750 -70.40 20.96 30.28
C VAL A 750 -69.42 21.77 29.47
N GLU A 751 -68.93 21.17 28.37
CA GLU A 751 -68.01 21.83 27.44
C GLU A 751 -68.78 23.00 26.73
N ARG A 752 -68.37 24.25 26.97
CA ARG A 752 -68.85 25.37 26.25
C ARG A 752 -68.33 25.44 24.83
N GLU A 753 -69.28 25.37 23.85
CA GLU A 753 -68.92 25.59 22.44
C GLU A 753 -68.12 26.90 22.27
N ARG A 754 -66.96 26.75 21.66
CA ARG A 754 -66.12 27.91 21.29
C ARG A 754 -66.90 28.71 20.23
N ARG A 755 -67.33 29.95 20.55
CA ARG A 755 -67.84 30.87 19.55
C ARG A 755 -66.76 31.09 18.49
N PRO A 756 -67.09 30.99 17.15
CA PRO A 756 -66.10 31.28 16.11
C PRO A 756 -65.67 32.76 16.25
N ARG A 757 -64.34 32.93 16.15
CA ARG A 757 -63.71 34.24 16.17
C ARG A 757 -64.22 35.04 14.96
N PRO A 758 -64.73 36.31 15.09
CA PRO A 758 -65.15 37.11 13.95
C PRO A 758 -63.94 37.33 13.03
N GLU A 759 -64.13 37.12 11.72
CA GLU A 759 -63.15 37.36 10.70
C GLU A 759 -62.75 38.83 10.74
N ARG A 760 -61.49 39.11 10.83
CA ARG A 760 -60.91 40.45 10.75
C ARG A 760 -61.06 40.93 9.31
N PRO A 761 -61.64 42.13 9.03
CA PRO A 761 -61.79 42.61 7.67
C PRO A 761 -60.42 42.82 7.03
N GLU A 762 -60.29 42.34 5.80
CA GLU A 762 -59.11 42.52 4.97
C GLU A 762 -58.80 44.00 4.78
N ARG A 763 -57.59 44.42 5.07
CA ARG A 763 -57.07 45.74 4.70
C ARG A 763 -56.85 45.79 3.20
N PRO A 764 -57.27 46.83 2.48
CA PRO A 764 -57.11 46.92 1.05
C PRO A 764 -55.62 47.01 0.66
N MET A 765 -55.29 46.30 -0.35
CA MET A 765 -53.96 46.27 -1.00
C MET A 765 -53.57 47.68 -1.47
N ARG A 766 -52.46 48.16 -1.03
CA ARG A 766 -51.88 49.43 -1.47
C ARG A 766 -51.11 49.16 -2.76
N GLY A 767 -51.50 49.85 -3.82
CA GLY A 767 -51.06 49.67 -5.18
C GLY A 767 -49.54 49.71 -5.41
N GLU A 768 -49.22 49.06 -6.48
CA GLU A 768 -47.92 48.95 -7.10
C GLU A 768 -47.31 50.33 -7.39
N ARG A 769 -46.05 50.54 -7.06
CA ARG A 769 -45.24 51.63 -7.59
C ARG A 769 -44.32 51.10 -8.67
N PRO A 770 -44.17 51.78 -9.79
CA PRO A 770 -43.47 51.31 -10.96
C PRO A 770 -41.96 51.34 -10.80
N MET A 771 -41.30 50.41 -11.47
CA MET A 771 -39.87 50.31 -11.70
C MET A 771 -39.32 51.57 -12.34
N ARG A 772 -38.19 52.03 -11.85
CA ARG A 772 -37.39 53.08 -12.50
C ARG A 772 -35.95 52.63 -12.59
N GLY A 773 -35.50 52.71 -13.78
CA GLY A 773 -34.36 52.33 -14.52
C GLY A 773 -32.98 52.44 -13.89
N GLU A 774 -32.12 51.73 -14.56
CA GLU A 774 -30.68 51.70 -14.50
C GLU A 774 -30.01 53.07 -14.46
N ARG A 775 -28.99 53.20 -13.64
CA ARG A 775 -27.76 53.93 -13.95
C ARG A 775 -26.75 53.85 -12.80
N GLY A 776 -25.50 53.40 -13.13
CA GLY A 776 -24.36 54.23 -12.91
C GLY A 776 -23.37 53.66 -11.91
N GLU A 777 -22.26 53.16 -12.44
CA GLU A 777 -21.00 52.95 -11.77
C GLU A 777 -20.57 54.10 -10.87
N ARG A 778 -19.95 53.81 -9.75
CA ARG A 778 -18.70 54.37 -9.22
C ARG A 778 -18.59 54.24 -7.70
N GLY A 779 -17.41 53.90 -7.28
CA GLY A 779 -16.89 54.32 -5.98
C GLY A 779 -16.19 53.27 -5.14
N GLU A 780 -14.90 53.09 -5.39
CA GLU A 780 -13.92 52.51 -4.47
C GLU A 780 -14.07 53.06 -3.05
N ARG A 781 -14.08 52.21 -2.06
CA ARG A 781 -13.78 52.62 -0.68
C ARG A 781 -12.61 51.85 -0.11
N ARG A 782 -11.58 52.60 0.25
CA ARG A 782 -10.33 52.22 0.88
C ARG A 782 -10.55 51.48 2.22
N PRO A 783 -9.61 50.67 2.66
CA PRO A 783 -9.65 50.00 3.95
C PRO A 783 -9.20 50.93 5.08
N ARG A 784 -9.82 50.76 6.26
CA ARG A 784 -9.40 51.45 7.50
C ARG A 784 -8.30 50.66 8.21
N PRO A 785 -7.40 51.34 8.94
CA PRO A 785 -6.17 50.74 9.48
C PRO A 785 -6.38 49.99 10.79
N HIS A 786 -5.57 48.94 10.98
CA HIS A 786 -5.35 48.25 12.24
C HIS A 786 -4.60 49.14 13.21
N PHE A 787 -5.13 49.30 14.44
CA PHE A 787 -4.34 49.74 15.59
C PHE A 787 -3.68 48.49 16.20
N GLY A 788 -2.36 48.59 16.29
CA GLY A 788 -1.56 47.65 17.05
C GLY A 788 -1.62 47.99 18.53
N HIS A 789 -1.41 46.97 19.35
CA HIS A 789 -0.86 47.18 20.68
C HIS A 789 0.38 46.30 20.81
N ASN A 790 1.46 46.98 21.12
CA ASN A 790 2.69 46.48 21.69
C ASN A 790 2.37 45.92 23.08
N ASP A 791 3.11 44.94 23.62
CA ASP A 791 4.33 45.16 24.38
C ASP A 791 4.95 43.89 24.92
N ASN A 792 6.27 43.92 24.81
CA ASN A 792 7.32 43.47 25.75
C ASN A 792 7.44 41.99 26.11
N ALA A 793 8.44 41.37 25.54
CA ALA A 793 9.80 41.28 26.03
C ALA A 793 9.93 40.76 27.48
N GLU A 794 10.52 39.58 27.61
CA GLU A 794 11.70 39.39 28.43
C GLU A 794 12.36 37.99 28.20
N ASN A 795 13.66 38.09 28.13
CA ASN A 795 14.64 37.03 27.99
C ASN A 795 14.55 35.98 29.08
N ASN A 796 14.91 34.76 28.80
CA ASN A 796 15.96 34.10 29.55
C ASN A 796 16.69 33.00 28.76
N GLU A 797 18.00 33.15 28.76
CA GLU A 797 19.02 32.17 28.36
C GLU A 797 19.06 31.01 29.33
N GLY A 798 19.59 29.90 28.87
CA GLY A 798 20.24 28.93 29.72
C GLY A 798 20.17 27.46 29.23
N ALA A 799 21.24 27.10 28.53
CA ALA A 799 22.09 25.92 28.64
C ALA A 799 21.47 24.56 29.07
N GLU A 800 21.56 23.54 28.26
CA GLU A 800 22.54 22.46 28.06
C GLU A 800 22.11 21.55 26.89
#